data_713686d2d7a693fcd876086cbf4022e7
#
_entry.id   713686d2d7a693fcd876086cbf4022e7
#
_cell.length_a   1.000
_cell.length_b   1.000
_cell.length_c   1.000
_cell.angle_alpha   90.00
_cell.angle_beta   90.00
_cell.angle_gamma   90.00
#
_symmetry.space_group_name_H-M   'P 1'
#
loop_
_entity.id
_entity.type
_entity.pdbx_description
1 polymer ?
#
loop_
_entity_poly.entity_id
_entity_poly.type
_entity_poly.pdbx_seq_one_letter_code
_entity_poly.pdbx_strand_id
1 'polypeptide(L)'
;NHAFSLLADAWVKGVRTFDPQQALKAMYHDATDKAPFGQSIGRSGWRDYYLKGYVPFGTTSEPTAKTLEYAYNDFCAMRLAQEVGNKTYERFFGKTIFNYRNVYDPESRFMRGRLPNGEWAQKDFDPTAWGGPFIEGNAWQYHWSVMHDIQGLIDLMGGESNFTAKLDSVFSVPNTVKVGTYGRMIHEMTEMMMIDMGQYAHGNQPVHHMIYLYNYAGEPWKTQKWAREVMRKLYNAGPDGYCGDEDQGQMSAWYVISAMGLYAVCPGTDQYVIGSPLFPKMTIHFENGKKLVIEAKNNASDCPYIQSAKLNGKAFTRTWLTFDELTGGGVLRYEMGKQPNKNWGIKPEDRPFSVSKHTGLKKEKTVFQTGGQWKKATDVRADASIVYGVNDRPGMTFEQRVNSWRDRGYRTHFMTGIAWGEYQDYFLGQWDGKKNHLREGQVTQAGDTIWHGHMVPYIVPSREFIEYMKQKHVKRVIDAGIDAIYMEEPEFWARAGYSDAFKEEWQAYYGFPWRAQHESPENTYLANKLKYHLYYRALDEVFTFAKAYGRSKGMDVRCYVPTHSLVNYASWQIVSPEASLASLSCVDGYIAQVWTGTSREATFYNGEVRERVFENAFLEYGSMCSMTAPTGRKMFFLTDPIEDRQK
;
A
#
# COMPACT_ATOMS: atom_id res chain seq x y z
N ASN A 1 -2.89 8.01 25.90
CA ASN A 1 -2.42 9.34 26.21
C ASN A 1 -2.12 10.09 24.91
N HIS A 2 -2.90 11.13 24.58
CA HIS A 2 -2.79 11.90 23.33
C HIS A 2 -1.96 13.19 23.47
N ALA A 3 -1.13 13.32 24.49
CA ALA A 3 -0.23 14.45 24.62
C ALA A 3 0.69 14.62 23.39
N PHE A 4 0.98 13.53 22.69
CA PHE A 4 1.75 13.54 21.45
C PHE A 4 1.06 14.38 20.35
N SER A 5 -0.24 14.16 20.16
CA SER A 5 -1.00 14.91 19.16
C SER A 5 -1.10 16.40 19.55
N LEU A 6 -1.36 16.69 20.84
CA LEU A 6 -1.44 18.07 21.34
C LEU A 6 -0.14 18.85 21.09
N LEU A 7 1.01 18.27 21.45
CA LEU A 7 2.31 18.94 21.30
C LEU A 7 2.70 19.12 19.84
N ALA A 8 2.46 18.09 19.01
CA ALA A 8 2.74 18.17 17.58
C ALA A 8 1.84 19.20 16.88
N ASP A 9 0.54 19.18 17.18
CA ASP A 9 -0.43 20.12 16.62
C ASP A 9 -0.13 21.57 17.01
N ALA A 10 0.16 21.80 18.29
CA ALA A 10 0.57 23.12 18.77
C ALA A 10 1.80 23.66 18.04
N TRP A 11 2.82 22.82 17.87
CA TRP A 11 4.03 23.23 17.16
C TRP A 11 3.79 23.51 15.68
N VAL A 12 3.09 22.63 14.97
CA VAL A 12 2.77 22.80 13.55
C VAL A 12 1.95 24.09 13.32
N LYS A 13 1.10 24.46 14.27
CA LYS A 13 0.27 25.67 14.24
C LYS A 13 0.95 26.91 14.83
N GLY A 14 2.25 26.88 15.05
CA GLY A 14 3.04 28.06 15.40
C GLY A 14 3.16 28.38 16.88
N VAL A 15 2.66 27.55 17.78
CA VAL A 15 2.87 27.71 19.23
C VAL A 15 4.33 27.37 19.55
N ARG A 16 5.07 28.34 20.14
CA ARG A 16 6.52 28.24 20.38
C ARG A 16 6.87 28.42 21.86
N THR A 17 5.93 28.17 22.76
CA THR A 17 6.09 28.42 24.21
C THR A 17 6.72 27.25 24.98
N PHE A 18 7.08 26.16 24.30
CA PHE A 18 7.74 25.00 24.90
C PHE A 18 8.97 24.56 24.09
N ASP A 19 9.88 23.81 24.74
CA ASP A 19 11.04 23.22 24.09
C ASP A 19 10.64 21.93 23.34
N PRO A 20 10.66 21.92 21.99
CA PRO A 20 10.26 20.77 21.20
C PRO A 20 11.23 19.60 21.32
N GLN A 21 12.51 19.83 21.60
CA GLN A 21 13.48 18.74 21.79
C GLN A 21 13.22 18.01 23.11
N GLN A 22 12.87 18.76 24.17
CA GLN A 22 12.46 18.17 25.44
C GLN A 22 11.14 17.42 25.30
N ALA A 23 10.18 17.95 24.53
CA ALA A 23 8.92 17.27 24.21
C ALA A 23 9.18 15.95 23.47
N LEU A 24 10.04 15.94 22.46
CA LEU A 24 10.40 14.70 21.73
C LEU A 24 11.09 13.68 22.62
N LYS A 25 11.96 14.12 23.54
CA LYS A 25 12.60 13.25 24.52
C LYS A 25 11.55 12.62 25.47
N ALA A 26 10.59 13.41 25.93
CA ALA A 26 9.50 12.92 26.76
C ALA A 26 8.60 11.92 25.99
N MET A 27 8.25 12.20 24.73
CA MET A 27 7.51 11.28 23.87
C MET A 27 8.26 9.96 23.68
N TYR A 28 9.57 10.01 23.47
CA TYR A 28 10.40 8.81 23.32
C TYR A 28 10.41 7.98 24.62
N HIS A 29 10.60 8.64 25.75
CA HIS A 29 10.55 8.01 27.06
C HIS A 29 9.21 7.33 27.32
N ASP A 30 8.08 8.03 27.10
CA ASP A 30 6.73 7.48 27.24
C ASP A 30 6.50 6.27 26.31
N ALA A 31 7.08 6.30 25.11
CA ALA A 31 6.93 5.25 24.11
C ALA A 31 7.77 3.99 24.37
N THR A 32 8.87 4.08 25.11
CA THR A 32 9.90 3.01 25.18
C THR A 32 10.27 2.57 26.58
N ASP A 33 10.01 3.39 27.60
CA ASP A 33 10.46 3.07 28.94
C ASP A 33 9.42 2.30 29.75
N LYS A 34 9.90 1.46 30.64
CA LYS A 34 9.08 0.75 31.60
C LYS A 34 8.68 1.72 32.71
N ALA A 35 7.41 1.75 33.03
CA ALA A 35 6.89 2.54 34.15
C ALA A 35 7.66 2.23 35.45
N PRO A 36 8.11 3.25 36.21
CA PRO A 36 9.00 3.08 37.38
C PRO A 36 8.42 2.20 38.50
N PHE A 37 7.13 2.06 38.64
CA PHE A 37 6.49 1.37 39.76
C PHE A 37 5.45 0.31 39.35
N GLY A 38 5.58 -0.29 38.18
CA GLY A 38 4.64 -1.32 37.71
C GLY A 38 3.24 -0.80 37.42
N GLN A 39 3.04 0.51 37.43
CA GLN A 39 1.78 1.17 37.10
C GLN A 39 1.75 1.60 35.65
N SER A 40 0.56 1.86 35.12
CA SER A 40 0.23 2.18 33.75
C SER A 40 0.68 3.56 33.28
N ILE A 41 1.88 3.98 33.64
CA ILE A 41 2.51 5.19 33.12
C ILE A 41 3.32 4.79 31.90
N GLY A 42 3.07 5.44 30.76
CA GLY A 42 3.66 5.07 29.49
C GLY A 42 2.87 4.03 28.71
N ARG A 43 3.40 3.57 27.60
CA ARG A 43 2.71 2.65 26.67
C ARG A 43 2.76 1.22 27.16
N SER A 44 1.63 0.67 27.64
CA SER A 44 1.54 -0.76 27.94
C SER A 44 1.63 -1.60 26.67
N GLY A 45 2.41 -2.70 26.71
CA GLY A 45 2.63 -3.57 25.55
C GLY A 45 3.57 -2.99 24.49
N TRP A 46 4.31 -1.92 24.77
CA TRP A 46 5.18 -1.24 23.81
C TRP A 46 6.25 -2.15 23.19
N ARG A 47 6.80 -3.12 23.92
CA ARG A 47 7.81 -4.05 23.39
C ARG A 47 7.25 -4.90 22.25
N ASP A 48 6.08 -5.51 22.47
CA ASP A 48 5.40 -6.27 21.41
C ASP A 48 4.99 -5.37 20.25
N TYR A 49 4.51 -4.16 20.55
CA TYR A 49 4.16 -3.19 19.53
C TYR A 49 5.33 -2.86 18.58
N TYR A 50 6.56 -2.70 19.11
CA TYR A 50 7.75 -2.47 18.28
C TYR A 50 8.28 -3.74 17.62
N LEU A 51 8.21 -4.90 18.29
CA LEU A 51 8.76 -6.15 17.78
C LEU A 51 7.82 -6.86 16.80
N LYS A 52 6.52 -6.88 17.09
CA LYS A 52 5.50 -7.59 16.31
C LYS A 52 4.70 -6.67 15.39
N GLY A 53 4.78 -5.35 15.60
CA GLY A 53 3.98 -4.36 14.89
C GLY A 53 2.55 -4.22 15.40
N TYR A 54 2.21 -4.78 16.57
CA TYR A 54 0.91 -4.62 17.24
C TYR A 54 1.01 -5.00 18.71
N VAL A 55 0.05 -4.55 19.51
CA VAL A 55 -0.12 -4.99 20.90
C VAL A 55 -0.98 -6.27 20.89
N PRO A 56 -0.46 -7.42 21.39
CA PRO A 56 -1.20 -8.68 21.32
C PRO A 56 -2.40 -8.74 22.26
N PHE A 57 -3.47 -9.36 21.80
CA PHE A 57 -4.66 -9.64 22.60
C PHE A 57 -4.32 -10.60 23.76
N GLY A 58 -4.82 -10.28 24.96
CA GLY A 58 -4.57 -11.05 26.17
C GLY A 58 -3.28 -10.68 26.94
N THR A 59 -2.46 -9.75 26.41
CA THR A 59 -1.25 -9.27 27.12
C THR A 59 -1.47 -7.97 27.88
N THR A 60 -2.38 -7.13 27.39
CA THR A 60 -2.85 -5.90 28.07
C THR A 60 -4.35 -5.72 27.82
N SER A 61 -4.98 -4.75 28.52
CA SER A 61 -6.33 -4.28 28.18
C SER A 61 -6.32 -3.58 26.80
N GLU A 62 -7.42 -3.56 26.09
CA GLU A 62 -7.73 -2.82 24.85
C GLU A 62 -6.59 -2.82 23.79
N PRO A 63 -6.02 -3.96 23.42
CA PRO A 63 -4.78 -4.01 22.64
C PRO A 63 -4.92 -3.50 21.23
N THR A 64 -6.09 -3.65 20.61
CA THR A 64 -6.31 -3.14 19.23
C THR A 64 -6.44 -1.63 19.24
N ALA A 65 -7.22 -1.06 20.18
CA ALA A 65 -7.29 0.38 20.36
C ALA A 65 -5.89 0.97 20.58
N LYS A 66 -5.09 0.38 21.49
CA LYS A 66 -3.70 0.80 21.74
C LYS A 66 -2.82 0.75 20.47
N THR A 67 -2.97 -0.28 19.65
CA THR A 67 -2.20 -0.39 18.40
C THR A 67 -2.52 0.76 17.44
N LEU A 68 -3.80 1.10 17.28
CA LEU A 68 -4.27 2.20 16.45
C LEU A 68 -3.79 3.55 16.99
N GLU A 69 -4.01 3.80 18.27
CA GLU A 69 -3.63 5.03 18.95
C GLU A 69 -2.11 5.26 18.97
N TYR A 70 -1.32 4.22 19.19
CA TYR A 70 0.13 4.33 19.17
C TYR A 70 0.65 4.66 17.77
N ALA A 71 0.06 4.08 16.71
CA ALA A 71 0.45 4.41 15.34
C ALA A 71 0.19 5.89 15.00
N TYR A 72 -0.96 6.43 15.45
CA TYR A 72 -1.25 7.86 15.29
C TYR A 72 -0.34 8.75 16.15
N ASN A 73 -0.10 8.38 17.40
CA ASN A 73 0.81 9.12 18.27
C ASN A 73 2.25 9.12 17.72
N ASP A 74 2.71 8.00 17.15
CA ASP A 74 4.02 7.92 16.50
C ASP A 74 4.10 8.82 15.26
N PHE A 75 3.01 8.94 14.49
CA PHE A 75 2.92 9.92 13.42
C PHE A 75 3.08 11.36 13.96
N CYS A 76 2.41 11.71 15.06
CA CYS A 76 2.53 13.03 15.67
C CYS A 76 3.97 13.33 16.14
N ALA A 77 4.60 12.36 16.80
CA ALA A 77 6.02 12.51 17.23
C ALA A 77 6.97 12.61 16.02
N MET A 78 6.75 11.82 14.99
CA MET A 78 7.50 11.92 13.74
C MET A 78 7.33 13.30 13.10
N ARG A 79 6.12 13.85 13.05
CA ARG A 79 5.86 15.19 12.53
C ARG A 79 6.59 16.28 13.30
N LEU A 80 6.52 16.25 14.63
CA LEU A 80 7.28 17.20 15.46
C LEU A 80 8.78 17.06 15.20
N ALA A 81 9.30 15.83 15.10
CA ALA A 81 10.72 15.59 14.80
C ALA A 81 11.12 16.15 13.42
N GLN A 82 10.27 16.05 12.41
CA GLN A 82 10.48 16.63 11.08
C GLN A 82 10.57 18.17 11.14
N GLU A 83 9.62 18.80 11.83
CA GLU A 83 9.55 20.27 11.96
C GLU A 83 10.78 20.85 12.65
N VAL A 84 11.40 20.13 13.58
CA VAL A 84 12.59 20.59 14.30
C VAL A 84 13.91 19.99 13.79
N GLY A 85 13.85 19.23 12.69
CA GLY A 85 15.04 18.65 12.05
C GLY A 85 15.69 17.48 12.80
N ASN A 86 15.00 16.86 13.75
CA ASN A 86 15.54 15.73 14.53
C ASN A 86 15.40 14.41 13.79
N LYS A 87 16.39 14.06 12.97
CA LYS A 87 16.38 12.85 12.13
C LYS A 87 16.38 11.54 12.91
N THR A 88 16.87 11.52 14.13
CA THR A 88 16.89 10.33 14.98
C THR A 88 15.48 9.92 15.39
N TYR A 89 14.72 10.86 15.96
CA TYR A 89 13.34 10.60 16.37
C TYR A 89 12.40 10.48 15.17
N GLU A 90 12.59 11.25 14.09
CA GLU A 90 11.85 11.08 12.84
C GLU A 90 11.94 9.64 12.33
N ARG A 91 13.15 9.08 12.27
CA ARG A 91 13.39 7.70 11.84
C ARG A 91 12.81 6.67 12.81
N PHE A 92 12.94 6.93 14.09
CA PHE A 92 12.45 6.02 15.13
C PHE A 92 10.92 5.87 15.04
N PHE A 93 10.20 6.98 15.18
CA PHE A 93 8.74 6.97 15.16
C PHE A 93 8.16 6.63 13.78
N GLY A 94 8.82 7.04 12.71
CA GLY A 94 8.37 6.75 11.34
C GLY A 94 8.29 5.26 10.96
N LYS A 95 8.92 4.37 11.76
CA LYS A 95 8.86 2.90 11.52
C LYS A 95 7.52 2.29 11.83
N THR A 96 6.75 2.86 12.75
CA THR A 96 5.58 2.24 13.37
C THR A 96 4.25 2.89 12.99
N ILE A 97 4.28 3.99 12.24
CA ILE A 97 3.06 4.73 11.82
C ILE A 97 2.08 3.87 10.99
N PHE A 98 2.55 2.78 10.40
CA PHE A 98 1.73 1.85 9.63
C PHE A 98 1.32 0.59 10.40
N ASN A 99 1.62 0.51 11.69
CA ASN A 99 1.32 -0.67 12.51
C ASN A 99 -0.18 -0.97 12.62
N TYR A 100 -1.06 0.02 12.42
CA TYR A 100 -2.50 -0.17 12.33
C TYR A 100 -2.91 -1.26 11.32
N ARG A 101 -2.12 -1.46 10.25
CA ARG A 101 -2.38 -2.47 9.22
C ARG A 101 -2.32 -3.90 9.76
N ASN A 102 -1.55 -4.12 10.82
CA ASN A 102 -1.36 -5.45 11.41
C ASN A 102 -2.57 -5.95 12.21
N VAL A 103 -3.51 -5.08 12.53
CA VAL A 103 -4.75 -5.42 13.24
C VAL A 103 -5.99 -5.36 12.34
N TYR A 104 -5.84 -5.07 11.07
CA TYR A 104 -6.92 -5.18 10.09
C TYR A 104 -7.07 -6.64 9.64
N ASP A 105 -8.27 -7.20 9.84
CA ASP A 105 -8.63 -8.53 9.37
C ASP A 105 -9.38 -8.43 8.03
N PRO A 106 -8.77 -8.87 6.91
CA PRO A 106 -9.39 -8.77 5.59
C PRO A 106 -10.62 -9.68 5.41
N GLU A 107 -10.76 -10.73 6.24
CA GLU A 107 -11.90 -11.64 6.18
C GLU A 107 -13.15 -10.98 6.81
N SER A 108 -13.03 -10.49 8.04
CA SER A 108 -14.12 -9.76 8.71
C SER A 108 -14.26 -8.32 8.20
N ARG A 109 -13.22 -7.77 7.56
CA ARG A 109 -13.10 -6.37 7.12
C ARG A 109 -13.18 -5.36 8.28
N PHE A 110 -12.67 -5.74 9.46
CA PHE A 110 -12.60 -4.90 10.65
C PHE A 110 -11.20 -4.87 11.25
N MET A 111 -10.90 -3.84 12.03
CA MET A 111 -9.83 -3.89 13.00
C MET A 111 -10.21 -4.90 14.07
N ARG A 112 -9.29 -5.80 14.44
CA ARG A 112 -9.59 -6.95 15.30
C ARG A 112 -8.41 -7.29 16.21
N GLY A 113 -8.69 -7.88 17.36
CA GLY A 113 -7.67 -8.39 18.27
C GLY A 113 -6.83 -9.50 17.64
N ARG A 114 -5.51 -9.46 17.87
CA ARG A 114 -4.56 -10.44 17.33
C ARG A 114 -3.75 -11.05 18.47
N LEU A 115 -3.66 -12.39 18.50
CA LEU A 115 -2.94 -13.16 19.52
C LEU A 115 -1.40 -13.01 19.35
N PRO A 116 -0.61 -13.33 20.41
CA PRO A 116 0.87 -13.28 20.33
C PRO A 116 1.49 -14.13 19.21
N ASN A 117 0.81 -15.22 18.81
CA ASN A 117 1.23 -16.11 17.71
C ASN A 117 0.80 -15.62 16.32
N GLY A 118 0.17 -14.44 16.24
CA GLY A 118 -0.28 -13.84 15.00
C GLY A 118 -1.66 -14.27 14.49
N GLU A 119 -2.33 -15.18 15.15
CA GLU A 119 -3.71 -15.57 14.83
C GLU A 119 -4.71 -14.49 15.29
N TRP A 120 -5.91 -14.49 14.69
CA TRP A 120 -6.99 -13.63 15.13
C TRP A 120 -7.56 -14.12 16.47
N ALA A 121 -7.69 -13.20 17.41
CA ALA A 121 -8.41 -13.47 18.64
C ALA A 121 -9.91 -13.66 18.35
N GLN A 122 -10.61 -14.39 19.25
CA GLN A 122 -12.05 -14.59 19.18
C GLN A 122 -12.51 -15.27 17.89
N LYS A 123 -12.64 -16.60 17.90
CA LYS A 123 -13.11 -17.38 16.74
C LYS A 123 -14.48 -16.89 16.24
N ASP A 124 -15.39 -16.58 17.16
CA ASP A 124 -16.72 -16.05 16.89
C ASP A 124 -16.72 -14.52 17.04
N PHE A 125 -15.96 -13.86 16.17
CA PHE A 125 -15.85 -12.40 16.19
C PHE A 125 -17.17 -11.72 15.85
N ASP A 126 -17.66 -10.91 16.79
CA ASP A 126 -18.83 -10.06 16.60
C ASP A 126 -18.41 -8.58 16.64
N PRO A 127 -18.56 -7.82 15.55
CA PRO A 127 -18.16 -6.42 15.49
C PRO A 127 -19.00 -5.48 16.36
N THR A 128 -20.15 -5.94 16.89
CA THR A 128 -21.03 -5.18 17.80
C THR A 128 -20.72 -5.39 19.27
N ALA A 129 -19.82 -6.32 19.60
CA ALA A 129 -19.42 -6.59 20.99
C ALA A 129 -18.49 -5.49 21.51
N TRP A 130 -18.85 -4.89 22.65
CA TRP A 130 -18.11 -3.79 23.27
C TRP A 130 -16.97 -4.27 24.17
N GLY A 131 -15.89 -3.49 24.19
CA GLY A 131 -14.71 -3.79 25.02
C GLY A 131 -13.80 -4.84 24.41
N GLY A 132 -13.12 -5.63 25.23
CA GLY A 132 -12.14 -6.61 24.82
C GLY A 132 -10.93 -5.99 24.11
N PRO A 133 -10.87 -5.98 22.76
CA PRO A 133 -9.79 -5.32 22.03
C PRO A 133 -9.92 -3.79 21.98
N PHE A 134 -11.05 -3.22 22.40
CA PHE A 134 -11.39 -1.81 22.29
C PHE A 134 -11.75 -1.20 23.66
N ILE A 135 -11.61 0.11 23.81
CA ILE A 135 -12.01 0.88 24.97
C ILE A 135 -13.30 1.66 24.64
N GLU A 136 -14.31 1.59 25.52
CA GLU A 136 -15.56 2.35 25.40
C GLU A 136 -16.17 2.34 23.99
N GLY A 137 -16.09 1.17 23.36
CA GLY A 137 -16.54 1.01 21.98
C GLY A 137 -16.41 -0.41 21.47
N ASN A 138 -16.72 -0.58 20.19
CA ASN A 138 -16.66 -1.83 19.46
C ASN A 138 -15.91 -1.67 18.12
N ALA A 139 -15.90 -2.70 17.29
CA ALA A 139 -15.18 -2.68 16.02
C ALA A 139 -15.76 -1.68 15.00
N TRP A 140 -17.05 -1.36 15.05
CA TRP A 140 -17.66 -0.37 14.17
C TRP A 140 -17.13 1.03 14.40
N GLN A 141 -16.81 1.37 15.66
CA GLN A 141 -16.30 2.68 16.04
C GLN A 141 -14.79 2.76 15.84
N TYR A 142 -14.03 1.76 16.31
CA TYR A 142 -12.57 1.79 16.26
C TYR A 142 -11.96 1.49 14.90
N HIS A 143 -12.71 0.90 13.96
CA HIS A 143 -12.22 0.62 12.60
C HIS A 143 -11.64 1.86 11.90
N TRP A 144 -12.14 3.04 12.25
CA TRP A 144 -11.81 4.32 11.59
C TRP A 144 -10.69 5.10 12.28
N SER A 145 -10.15 4.63 13.40
CA SER A 145 -9.13 5.32 14.20
C SER A 145 -7.74 5.27 13.54
N VAL A 146 -7.65 5.76 12.31
CA VAL A 146 -6.45 5.85 11.48
C VAL A 146 -6.32 7.26 10.90
N MET A 147 -6.49 8.30 11.74
CA MET A 147 -6.62 9.69 11.31
C MET A 147 -5.45 10.19 10.44
N HIS A 148 -4.26 9.68 10.64
CA HIS A 148 -3.05 10.08 9.93
C HIS A 148 -2.89 9.46 8.53
N ASP A 149 -3.58 8.33 8.26
CA ASP A 149 -3.40 7.58 7.02
C ASP A 149 -4.71 7.02 6.43
N ILE A 150 -5.69 7.92 6.22
CA ILE A 150 -7.00 7.54 5.68
C ILE A 150 -6.87 6.96 4.27
N GLN A 151 -5.99 7.48 3.42
CA GLN A 151 -5.75 6.87 2.11
C GLN A 151 -5.19 5.46 2.24
N GLY A 152 -4.30 5.21 3.21
CA GLY A 152 -3.80 3.87 3.51
C GLY A 152 -4.90 2.92 4.00
N LEU A 153 -5.89 3.42 4.76
CA LEU A 153 -7.06 2.64 5.16
C LEU A 153 -7.98 2.36 3.96
N ILE A 154 -8.25 3.35 3.11
CA ILE A 154 -9.00 3.18 1.84
C ILE A 154 -8.37 2.06 1.01
N ASP A 155 -7.06 2.12 0.87
CA ASP A 155 -6.29 1.13 0.14
C ASP A 155 -6.36 -0.28 0.76
N LEU A 156 -6.26 -0.36 2.09
CA LEU A 156 -6.35 -1.61 2.84
C LEU A 156 -7.72 -2.28 2.70
N MET A 157 -8.77 -1.48 2.54
CA MET A 157 -10.14 -1.93 2.34
C MET A 157 -10.47 -2.26 0.88
N GLY A 158 -9.51 -2.13 -0.03
CA GLY A 158 -9.70 -2.45 -1.46
C GLY A 158 -10.27 -1.32 -2.30
N GLY A 159 -10.14 -0.06 -1.83
CA GLY A 159 -10.48 1.14 -2.60
C GLY A 159 -11.67 1.93 -2.08
N GLU A 160 -11.90 3.08 -2.72
CA GLU A 160 -12.85 4.11 -2.30
C GLU A 160 -14.30 3.58 -2.19
N SER A 161 -14.73 2.77 -3.15
CA SER A 161 -16.10 2.21 -3.16
C SER A 161 -16.37 1.31 -1.96
N ASN A 162 -15.42 0.43 -1.61
CA ASN A 162 -15.55 -0.44 -0.43
C ASN A 162 -15.50 0.36 0.87
N PHE A 163 -14.63 1.37 0.91
CA PHE A 163 -14.49 2.27 2.06
C PHE A 163 -15.78 3.05 2.31
N THR A 164 -16.33 3.73 1.28
CA THR A 164 -17.56 4.54 1.44
C THR A 164 -18.79 3.66 1.71
N ALA A 165 -18.90 2.50 1.07
CA ALA A 165 -20.00 1.56 1.34
C ALA A 165 -19.98 1.07 2.81
N LYS A 166 -18.80 0.76 3.36
CA LYS A 166 -18.69 0.39 4.78
C LYS A 166 -18.96 1.57 5.71
N LEU A 167 -18.52 2.77 5.36
CA LEU A 167 -18.80 3.97 6.15
C LEU A 167 -20.31 4.31 6.13
N ASP A 168 -20.98 4.15 4.97
CA ASP A 168 -22.43 4.29 4.87
C ASP A 168 -23.16 3.27 5.76
N SER A 169 -22.63 2.03 5.86
CA SER A 169 -23.26 1.00 6.66
C SER A 169 -23.21 1.27 8.18
N VAL A 170 -22.26 2.09 8.67
CA VAL A 170 -22.23 2.50 10.09
C VAL A 170 -23.56 3.11 10.52
N PHE A 171 -24.19 3.91 9.65
CA PHE A 171 -25.43 4.65 9.93
C PHE A 171 -26.70 3.84 9.65
N SER A 172 -26.58 2.66 9.01
CA SER A 172 -27.72 1.86 8.56
C SER A 172 -27.82 0.48 9.22
N VAL A 173 -26.74 -0.03 9.81
CA VAL A 173 -26.79 -1.27 10.58
C VAL A 173 -27.60 -1.04 11.88
N PRO A 174 -28.26 -2.08 12.44
CA PRO A 174 -28.98 -1.92 13.69
C PRO A 174 -28.09 -1.38 14.83
N ASN A 175 -28.64 -0.47 15.62
CA ASN A 175 -28.00 0.08 16.83
C ASN A 175 -28.02 -0.88 18.03
N THR A 176 -28.04 -2.19 17.77
CA THR A 176 -28.01 -3.23 18.80
C THR A 176 -26.66 -3.25 19.50
N VAL A 177 -26.70 -3.48 20.80
CA VAL A 177 -25.52 -3.54 21.66
C VAL A 177 -25.34 -4.96 22.19
N LYS A 178 -24.10 -5.45 22.10
CA LYS A 178 -23.62 -6.57 22.91
C LYS A 178 -22.62 -6.04 23.92
N VAL A 179 -22.95 -6.17 25.19
CA VAL A 179 -22.15 -5.60 26.30
C VAL A 179 -20.70 -6.11 26.34
N GLY A 180 -20.43 -7.25 25.71
CA GLY A 180 -19.10 -7.82 25.57
C GLY A 180 -18.39 -8.01 26.92
N THR A 181 -17.13 -7.57 27.00
CA THR A 181 -16.31 -7.74 28.22
C THR A 181 -16.71 -6.81 29.36
N TYR A 182 -17.55 -5.80 29.14
CA TYR A 182 -18.08 -4.96 30.18
C TYR A 182 -19.05 -5.72 31.09
N GLY A 183 -19.71 -6.78 30.59
CA GLY A 183 -20.64 -7.60 31.34
C GLY A 183 -21.93 -6.88 31.78
N ARG A 184 -22.06 -5.58 31.49
CA ARG A 184 -23.21 -4.72 31.80
C ARG A 184 -23.30 -3.59 30.77
N MET A 185 -24.45 -2.95 30.69
CA MET A 185 -24.61 -1.69 29.96
C MET A 185 -23.80 -0.58 30.63
N ILE A 186 -23.05 0.17 29.83
CA ILE A 186 -22.43 1.44 30.23
C ILE A 186 -23.18 2.58 29.52
N HIS A 187 -22.94 3.83 29.93
CA HIS A 187 -23.74 4.96 29.44
C HIS A 187 -23.58 5.19 27.93
N GLU A 188 -22.38 5.02 27.39
CA GLU A 188 -22.09 5.22 25.97
C GLU A 188 -22.88 4.23 25.09
N MET A 189 -23.13 3.02 25.56
CA MET A 189 -24.00 2.05 24.86
C MET A 189 -25.45 2.51 24.84
N THR A 190 -25.94 3.05 25.95
CA THR A 190 -27.30 3.57 26.08
C THR A 190 -27.47 4.79 25.17
N GLU A 191 -26.53 5.70 25.21
CA GLU A 191 -26.48 6.90 24.37
C GLU A 191 -26.52 6.55 22.88
N MET A 192 -25.67 5.60 22.41
CA MET A 192 -25.68 5.13 21.03
C MET A 192 -27.06 4.59 20.62
N MET A 193 -27.72 3.82 21.49
CA MET A 193 -29.07 3.31 21.20
C MET A 193 -30.10 4.42 21.11
N MET A 194 -30.01 5.44 21.97
CA MET A 194 -30.97 6.54 22.02
C MET A 194 -30.88 7.47 20.83
N ILE A 195 -29.70 7.71 20.28
CA ILE A 195 -29.55 8.60 19.11
C ILE A 195 -30.03 7.99 17.81
N ASP A 196 -30.21 6.67 17.73
CA ASP A 196 -30.75 5.95 16.57
C ASP A 196 -30.07 6.34 15.24
N MET A 197 -28.75 6.19 15.22
CA MET A 197 -27.89 6.40 14.02
C MET A 197 -27.00 5.19 13.77
N GLY A 198 -27.57 3.98 13.86
CA GLY A 198 -26.83 2.72 13.66
C GLY A 198 -25.76 2.52 14.73
N GLN A 199 -24.53 2.26 14.30
CA GLN A 199 -23.38 2.07 15.18
C GLN A 199 -22.55 3.37 15.36
N TYR A 200 -23.06 4.54 14.96
CA TYR A 200 -22.44 5.84 15.16
C TYR A 200 -22.75 6.38 16.57
N ALA A 201 -21.83 6.18 17.49
CA ALA A 201 -21.98 6.54 18.91
C ALA A 201 -21.44 7.95 19.18
N HIS A 202 -22.13 9.00 18.72
CA HIS A 202 -21.64 10.39 18.79
C HIS A 202 -21.39 10.91 20.21
N GLY A 203 -22.02 10.34 21.21
CA GLY A 203 -21.75 10.66 22.62
C GLY A 203 -20.32 10.32 23.07
N ASN A 204 -19.53 9.61 22.26
CA ASN A 204 -18.15 9.25 22.59
C ASN A 204 -17.17 9.63 21.45
N GLN A 205 -15.94 10.01 21.81
CA GLN A 205 -14.92 10.62 20.93
C GLN A 205 -14.42 9.74 19.77
N PRO A 206 -14.34 8.42 19.86
CA PRO A 206 -13.78 7.59 18.76
C PRO A 206 -14.45 7.79 17.40
N VAL A 207 -15.67 8.33 17.35
CA VAL A 207 -16.43 8.48 16.10
C VAL A 207 -16.45 9.90 15.54
N HIS A 208 -16.00 10.90 16.27
CA HIS A 208 -16.18 12.32 15.94
C HIS A 208 -15.62 12.73 14.58
N HIS A 209 -14.55 12.07 14.12
CA HIS A 209 -13.93 12.32 12.82
C HIS A 209 -14.62 11.58 11.67
N MET A 210 -15.41 10.54 11.94
CA MET A 210 -15.89 9.58 10.93
C MET A 210 -16.67 10.21 9.80
N ILE A 211 -17.57 11.15 10.12
CA ILE A 211 -18.41 11.81 9.10
C ILE A 211 -17.58 12.67 8.12
N TYR A 212 -16.36 13.05 8.46
CA TYR A 212 -15.45 13.80 7.62
C TYR A 212 -14.61 12.94 6.68
N LEU A 213 -14.62 11.61 6.87
CA LEU A 213 -13.79 10.68 6.11
C LEU A 213 -14.21 10.55 4.63
N TYR A 214 -15.46 10.89 4.29
CA TYR A 214 -15.90 10.90 2.90
C TYR A 214 -15.14 11.89 2.01
N ASN A 215 -14.56 12.95 2.58
CA ASN A 215 -13.72 13.90 1.86
C ASN A 215 -12.45 13.24 1.30
N TYR A 216 -11.94 12.23 1.98
CA TYR A 216 -10.75 11.46 1.56
C TYR A 216 -11.05 10.47 0.43
N ALA A 217 -12.31 10.07 0.30
CA ALA A 217 -12.78 9.12 -0.71
C ALA A 217 -13.49 9.78 -1.90
N GLY A 218 -13.40 11.11 -2.04
CA GLY A 218 -14.00 11.85 -3.16
C GLY A 218 -15.52 11.97 -3.10
N GLU A 219 -16.12 11.81 -1.92
CA GLU A 219 -17.57 11.98 -1.72
C GLU A 219 -17.92 13.07 -0.69
N PRO A 220 -17.40 14.31 -0.80
CA PRO A 220 -17.55 15.36 0.22
C PRO A 220 -19.01 15.75 0.49
N TRP A 221 -19.93 15.50 -0.45
CA TRP A 221 -21.35 15.75 -0.22
C TRP A 221 -21.94 14.89 0.90
N LYS A 222 -21.39 13.69 1.14
CA LYS A 222 -21.83 12.85 2.27
C LYS A 222 -21.36 13.43 3.61
N THR A 223 -20.14 13.95 3.68
CA THR A 223 -19.68 14.74 4.84
C THR A 223 -20.62 15.89 5.12
N GLN A 224 -20.99 16.67 4.09
CA GLN A 224 -21.88 17.83 4.22
C GLN A 224 -23.26 17.43 4.75
N LYS A 225 -23.82 16.33 4.24
CA LYS A 225 -25.08 15.76 4.74
C LYS A 225 -24.97 15.39 6.23
N TRP A 226 -23.98 14.56 6.56
CA TRP A 226 -23.89 14.03 7.91
C TRP A 226 -23.53 15.09 8.94
N ALA A 227 -22.66 16.05 8.62
CA ALA A 227 -22.33 17.13 9.53
C ALA A 227 -23.58 17.94 9.92
N ARG A 228 -24.45 18.25 8.94
CA ARG A 228 -25.72 18.97 9.21
C ARG A 228 -26.72 18.10 9.96
N GLU A 229 -26.79 16.81 9.65
CA GLU A 229 -27.69 15.87 10.31
C GLU A 229 -27.32 15.66 11.78
N VAL A 230 -26.04 15.46 12.07
CA VAL A 230 -25.54 15.31 13.46
C VAL A 230 -25.79 16.59 14.26
N MET A 231 -25.43 17.78 13.75
CA MET A 231 -25.68 19.04 14.44
C MET A 231 -27.17 19.28 14.71
N ARG A 232 -28.04 18.92 13.77
CA ARG A 232 -29.47 19.12 13.89
C ARG A 232 -30.14 18.14 14.86
N LYS A 233 -29.68 16.87 14.83
CA LYS A 233 -30.34 15.78 15.57
C LYS A 233 -29.83 15.64 17.00
N LEU A 234 -28.56 15.88 17.21
CA LEU A 234 -27.85 15.48 18.44
C LEU A 234 -27.46 16.66 19.34
N TYR A 235 -27.77 17.90 18.92
CA TYR A 235 -27.49 19.09 19.71
C TYR A 235 -28.75 19.98 19.79
N ASN A 236 -28.99 20.53 20.97
CA ASN A 236 -30.08 21.48 21.19
C ASN A 236 -29.71 22.50 22.29
N ALA A 237 -30.56 23.52 22.48
CA ALA A 237 -30.32 24.58 23.46
C ALA A 237 -30.93 24.30 24.85
N GLY A 238 -31.42 23.08 25.10
CA GLY A 238 -31.99 22.66 26.37
C GLY A 238 -30.94 22.24 27.39
N PRO A 239 -31.34 21.91 28.61
CA PRO A 239 -30.44 21.38 29.63
C PRO A 239 -29.79 20.05 29.26
N ASP A 240 -30.42 19.29 28.37
CA ASP A 240 -29.98 18.03 27.75
C ASP A 240 -29.41 18.22 26.37
N GLY A 241 -28.69 19.32 26.15
CA GLY A 241 -28.23 19.78 24.83
C GLY A 241 -27.20 18.89 24.15
N TYR A 242 -26.63 17.90 24.82
CA TYR A 242 -25.67 16.92 24.29
C TYR A 242 -26.26 15.50 24.35
N CYS A 243 -25.86 14.67 23.40
CA CYS A 243 -26.30 13.27 23.33
C CYS A 243 -25.44 12.30 24.13
N GLY A 244 -24.52 12.78 24.93
CA GLY A 244 -23.62 12.08 25.81
C GLY A 244 -22.89 13.05 26.73
N ASP A 245 -21.85 12.61 27.41
CA ASP A 245 -21.02 13.45 28.25
C ASP A 245 -20.30 14.54 27.44
N GLU A 246 -20.21 15.75 28.00
CA GLU A 246 -19.58 16.89 27.31
C GLU A 246 -18.06 16.71 27.17
N ASP A 247 -17.42 15.97 28.09
CA ASP A 247 -16.04 15.56 28.06
C ASP A 247 -15.02 16.70 27.94
N GLN A 248 -15.11 17.65 28.87
CA GLN A 248 -14.12 18.72 29.05
C GLN A 248 -13.91 19.59 27.82
N GLY A 249 -14.96 19.89 27.09
CA GLY A 249 -14.93 20.74 25.90
C GLY A 249 -14.99 19.99 24.57
N GLN A 250 -14.90 18.67 24.55
CA GLN A 250 -14.84 17.90 23.30
C GLN A 250 -16.13 18.02 22.48
N MET A 251 -17.30 17.86 23.12
CA MET A 251 -18.59 17.94 22.44
C MET A 251 -18.90 19.38 22.00
N SER A 252 -18.63 20.35 22.88
CA SER A 252 -18.78 21.77 22.57
C SER A 252 -17.88 22.21 21.42
N ALA A 253 -16.62 21.83 21.45
CA ALA A 253 -15.66 22.17 20.40
C ALA A 253 -16.05 21.51 19.06
N TRP A 254 -16.49 20.24 19.08
CA TRP A 254 -16.97 19.58 17.89
C TRP A 254 -18.12 20.35 17.24
N TYR A 255 -19.13 20.74 18.02
CA TYR A 255 -20.27 21.50 17.52
C TYR A 255 -19.86 22.85 16.95
N VAL A 256 -19.08 23.64 17.69
CA VAL A 256 -18.65 24.99 17.28
C VAL A 256 -17.83 24.94 15.99
N ILE A 257 -16.84 24.06 15.91
CA ILE A 257 -15.97 23.92 14.74
C ILE A 257 -16.75 23.35 13.54
N SER A 258 -17.63 22.38 13.77
CA SER A 258 -18.49 21.81 12.73
C SER A 258 -19.51 22.83 12.22
N ALA A 259 -20.06 23.71 13.10
CA ALA A 259 -20.95 24.81 12.71
C ALA A 259 -20.25 25.86 11.82
N MET A 260 -18.93 26.03 11.99
CA MET A 260 -18.10 26.82 11.04
C MET A 260 -17.95 26.13 9.68
N GLY A 261 -18.32 24.86 9.56
CA GLY A 261 -18.11 24.03 8.38
C GLY A 261 -16.69 23.46 8.29
N LEU A 262 -16.02 23.25 9.41
CA LEU A 262 -14.64 22.80 9.50
C LEU A 262 -14.49 21.69 10.56
N TYR A 263 -13.45 20.86 10.45
CA TYR A 263 -13.03 19.93 11.49
C TYR A 263 -11.57 19.51 11.34
N ALA A 264 -10.85 19.38 12.45
CA ALA A 264 -9.47 18.89 12.47
C ALA A 264 -9.47 17.35 12.57
N VAL A 265 -9.52 16.65 11.44
CA VAL A 265 -9.52 15.16 11.41
C VAL A 265 -8.21 14.60 11.91
N CYS A 266 -7.08 15.23 11.59
CA CYS A 266 -5.75 14.76 11.94
C CYS A 266 -4.93 15.87 12.62
N PRO A 267 -5.13 16.13 13.93
CA PRO A 267 -4.21 16.96 14.72
C PRO A 267 -2.75 16.51 14.53
N GLY A 268 -1.82 17.45 14.50
CA GLY A 268 -0.43 17.24 14.07
C GLY A 268 -0.20 17.55 12.58
N THR A 269 -1.27 17.95 11.87
CA THR A 269 -1.21 18.56 10.54
C THR A 269 -1.72 20.00 10.60
N ASP A 270 -1.43 20.78 9.57
CA ASP A 270 -1.92 22.17 9.43
C ASP A 270 -3.31 22.26 8.83
N GLN A 271 -4.04 21.14 8.66
CA GLN A 271 -5.29 21.11 7.87
C GLN A 271 -6.56 21.03 8.71
N TYR A 272 -7.57 21.74 8.22
CA TYR A 272 -8.96 21.63 8.64
C TYR A 272 -9.81 21.15 7.47
N VAL A 273 -10.51 20.06 7.65
CA VAL A 273 -11.38 19.44 6.63
C VAL A 273 -12.72 20.18 6.56
N ILE A 274 -13.22 20.40 5.35
CA ILE A 274 -14.46 21.13 5.12
C ILE A 274 -15.65 20.20 5.27
N GLY A 275 -16.60 20.63 6.12
CA GLY A 275 -17.94 20.06 6.27
C GLY A 275 -19.01 20.89 5.59
N SER A 276 -20.04 21.31 6.35
CA SER A 276 -21.11 22.18 5.87
C SER A 276 -21.41 23.28 6.89
N PRO A 277 -21.20 24.56 6.56
CA PRO A 277 -21.42 25.66 7.51
C PRO A 277 -22.90 25.72 7.95
N LEU A 278 -23.14 25.88 9.26
CA LEU A 278 -24.49 25.89 9.83
C LEU A 278 -25.18 27.22 9.59
N PHE A 279 -24.45 28.32 9.66
CA PHE A 279 -24.99 29.67 9.58
C PHE A 279 -24.73 30.33 8.22
N PRO A 280 -25.59 31.26 7.76
CA PRO A 280 -25.39 31.96 6.48
C PRO A 280 -24.16 32.87 6.48
N LYS A 281 -23.74 33.35 7.66
CA LYS A 281 -22.53 34.16 7.81
C LYS A 281 -21.94 33.98 9.20
N MET A 282 -20.63 33.82 9.27
CA MET A 282 -19.83 33.76 10.51
C MET A 282 -18.58 34.61 10.34
N THR A 283 -18.11 35.20 11.44
CA THR A 283 -16.85 35.94 11.46
C THR A 283 -16.02 35.43 12.62
N ILE A 284 -14.82 34.97 12.30
CA ILE A 284 -13.83 34.49 13.27
C ILE A 284 -12.79 35.60 13.42
N HIS A 285 -12.60 36.07 14.64
CA HIS A 285 -11.58 37.05 14.99
C HIS A 285 -10.40 36.35 15.60
N PHE A 286 -9.21 36.58 15.07
CA PHE A 286 -7.95 35.95 15.54
C PHE A 286 -7.15 36.94 16.40
N GLU A 287 -6.33 36.41 17.31
CA GLU A 287 -5.45 37.22 18.18
C GLU A 287 -4.46 38.08 17.41
N ASN A 288 -4.10 37.68 16.18
CA ASN A 288 -3.26 38.47 15.28
C ASN A 288 -3.95 39.69 14.66
N GLY A 289 -5.19 40.01 15.10
CA GLY A 289 -6.02 41.12 14.63
C GLY A 289 -6.71 40.89 13.29
N LYS A 290 -6.47 39.76 12.62
CA LYS A 290 -7.14 39.40 11.38
C LYS A 290 -8.49 38.76 11.63
N LYS A 291 -9.31 38.67 10.59
CA LYS A 291 -10.62 37.99 10.64
C LYS A 291 -10.87 37.20 9.40
N LEU A 292 -11.44 36.01 9.57
CA LEU A 292 -11.99 35.22 8.47
C LEU A 292 -13.53 35.35 8.50
N VAL A 293 -14.09 35.71 7.36
CA VAL A 293 -15.55 35.74 7.16
C VAL A 293 -15.92 34.49 6.34
N ILE A 294 -16.77 33.64 6.87
CA ILE A 294 -17.39 32.54 6.16
C ILE A 294 -18.79 32.97 5.74
N GLU A 295 -19.05 33.03 4.46
CA GLU A 295 -20.34 33.37 3.87
C GLU A 295 -20.91 32.16 3.14
N ALA A 296 -22.07 31.68 3.52
CA ALA A 296 -22.78 30.58 2.90
C ALA A 296 -24.09 31.08 2.27
N LYS A 297 -24.00 31.54 1.03
CA LYS A 297 -25.15 32.05 0.28
C LYS A 297 -26.13 30.92 -0.02
N ASN A 298 -27.43 31.19 0.06
CA ASN A 298 -28.53 30.25 -0.07
C ASN A 298 -28.50 29.13 1.00
N ASN A 299 -27.81 29.32 2.13
CA ASN A 299 -27.80 28.38 3.22
C ASN A 299 -29.17 28.32 3.90
N ALA A 300 -29.71 27.11 3.99
CA ALA A 300 -30.96 26.79 4.68
C ALA A 300 -30.88 25.38 5.25
N SER A 301 -31.86 25.00 6.08
CA SER A 301 -31.89 23.64 6.69
C SER A 301 -31.95 22.54 5.65
N ASP A 302 -32.55 22.79 4.48
CA ASP A 302 -32.67 21.87 3.35
C ASP A 302 -31.63 22.13 2.24
N CYS A 303 -30.65 23.01 2.48
CA CYS A 303 -29.57 23.36 1.54
C CYS A 303 -28.19 23.08 2.14
N PRO A 304 -27.86 21.83 2.53
CA PRO A 304 -26.59 21.51 3.19
C PRO A 304 -25.39 21.37 2.23
N TYR A 305 -25.63 21.34 0.91
CA TYR A 305 -24.60 20.94 -0.06
C TYR A 305 -23.90 22.12 -0.70
N ILE A 306 -22.57 22.12 -0.66
CA ILE A 306 -21.73 23.11 -1.33
C ILE A 306 -21.80 22.88 -2.84
N GLN A 307 -22.24 23.90 -3.58
CA GLN A 307 -22.29 23.91 -5.05
C GLN A 307 -20.98 24.46 -5.64
N SER A 308 -20.42 25.49 -5.02
CA SER A 308 -19.11 26.04 -5.35
C SER A 308 -18.53 26.80 -4.16
N ALA A 309 -17.21 26.99 -4.17
CA ALA A 309 -16.51 27.76 -3.16
C ALA A 309 -15.50 28.75 -3.75
N LYS A 310 -15.27 29.87 -3.04
CA LYS A 310 -14.22 30.84 -3.36
C LYS A 310 -13.52 31.27 -2.07
N LEU A 311 -12.19 31.26 -2.09
CA LEU A 311 -11.36 31.83 -1.03
C LEU A 311 -10.73 33.14 -1.56
N ASN A 312 -11.03 34.25 -0.91
CA ASN A 312 -10.55 35.59 -1.31
C ASN A 312 -10.80 35.89 -2.80
N GLY A 313 -12.01 35.53 -3.30
CA GLY A 313 -12.44 35.75 -4.67
C GLY A 313 -11.94 34.72 -5.70
N LYS A 314 -10.97 33.89 -5.37
CA LYS A 314 -10.45 32.82 -6.25
C LYS A 314 -11.27 31.54 -6.09
N ALA A 315 -11.49 30.83 -7.18
CA ALA A 315 -12.13 29.50 -7.15
C ALA A 315 -11.39 28.55 -6.20
N PHE A 316 -12.15 27.81 -5.40
CA PHE A 316 -11.64 26.95 -4.36
C PHE A 316 -12.33 25.58 -4.47
N THR A 317 -11.56 24.53 -4.79
CA THR A 317 -12.07 23.17 -5.01
C THR A 317 -11.67 22.19 -3.94
N ARG A 318 -10.60 22.51 -3.18
CA ARG A 318 -10.12 21.66 -2.10
C ARG A 318 -11.17 21.48 -1.00
N THR A 319 -11.18 20.31 -0.41
CA THR A 319 -12.07 19.97 0.73
C THR A 319 -11.40 20.21 2.09
N TRP A 320 -10.38 21.05 2.13
CA TRP A 320 -9.60 21.41 3.31
C TRP A 320 -8.97 22.81 3.19
N LEU A 321 -8.69 23.42 4.35
CA LEU A 321 -7.96 24.66 4.52
C LEU A 321 -6.72 24.41 5.38
N THR A 322 -5.64 25.16 5.14
CA THR A 322 -4.52 25.20 6.07
C THR A 322 -4.80 26.12 7.26
N PHE A 323 -4.07 25.92 8.36
CA PHE A 323 -4.13 26.83 9.51
C PHE A 323 -3.73 28.27 9.13
N ASP A 324 -2.73 28.42 8.27
CA ASP A 324 -2.32 29.74 7.76
C ASP A 324 -3.38 30.41 6.91
N GLU A 325 -4.08 29.68 6.05
CA GLU A 325 -5.21 30.22 5.29
C GLU A 325 -6.37 30.62 6.20
N LEU A 326 -6.63 29.83 7.24
CA LEU A 326 -7.66 30.14 8.23
C LEU A 326 -7.31 31.43 9.00
N THR A 327 -6.10 31.51 9.59
CA THR A 327 -5.65 32.64 10.44
C THR A 327 -5.14 33.83 9.64
N GLY A 328 -4.84 33.64 8.37
CA GLY A 328 -4.49 34.71 7.42
C GLY A 328 -5.61 35.69 7.17
N GLY A 329 -6.85 35.29 7.47
CA GLY A 329 -8.05 36.08 7.32
C GLY A 329 -8.55 36.16 5.87
N GLY A 330 -9.60 36.91 5.67
CA GLY A 330 -10.23 37.08 4.36
C GLY A 330 -11.67 36.60 4.31
N VAL A 331 -12.13 36.16 3.12
CA VAL A 331 -13.50 35.70 2.90
C VAL A 331 -13.53 34.34 2.23
N LEU A 332 -14.11 33.37 2.92
CA LEU A 332 -14.46 32.07 2.38
C LEU A 332 -15.95 32.06 2.04
N ARG A 333 -16.26 32.02 0.75
CA ARG A 333 -17.64 32.10 0.26
C ARG A 333 -18.07 30.80 -0.36
N TYR A 334 -19.21 30.28 0.08
CA TYR A 334 -19.90 29.12 -0.47
C TYR A 334 -21.21 29.52 -1.16
N GLU A 335 -21.52 28.86 -2.27
CA GLU A 335 -22.88 28.77 -2.82
C GLU A 335 -23.47 27.44 -2.35
N MET A 336 -24.59 27.50 -1.62
CA MET A 336 -25.23 26.30 -1.06
C MET A 336 -26.43 25.86 -1.89
N GLY A 337 -26.81 24.61 -1.82
CA GLY A 337 -27.95 24.06 -2.56
C GLY A 337 -28.56 22.82 -1.95
N LYS A 338 -29.75 22.43 -2.48
CA LYS A 338 -30.53 21.28 -2.01
C LYS A 338 -30.04 19.94 -2.50
N GLN A 339 -29.41 19.93 -3.67
CA GLN A 339 -28.94 18.67 -4.29
C GLN A 339 -27.45 18.47 -4.08
N PRO A 340 -26.99 17.22 -3.83
CA PRO A 340 -25.57 16.92 -3.74
C PRO A 340 -24.82 17.32 -5.00
N ASN A 341 -23.76 18.12 -4.87
CA ASN A 341 -22.84 18.36 -5.97
C ASN A 341 -21.73 17.29 -5.96
N LYS A 342 -21.84 16.34 -6.89
CA LYS A 342 -20.89 15.23 -7.03
C LYS A 342 -19.66 15.58 -7.89
N ASN A 343 -19.45 16.85 -8.20
CA ASN A 343 -18.33 17.33 -9.02
C ASN A 343 -17.40 18.30 -8.29
N TRP A 344 -17.74 18.71 -7.05
CA TRP A 344 -16.91 19.59 -6.23
C TRP A 344 -16.07 18.78 -5.24
N GLY A 345 -14.76 19.04 -5.20
CA GLY A 345 -13.85 18.44 -4.20
C GLY A 345 -13.56 16.94 -4.41
N ILE A 346 -13.76 16.43 -5.62
CA ILE A 346 -13.64 14.97 -5.89
C ILE A 346 -12.26 14.54 -6.35
N LYS A 347 -11.45 15.49 -6.85
CA LYS A 347 -10.15 15.16 -7.42
C LYS A 347 -9.16 14.75 -6.32
N PRO A 348 -8.18 13.88 -6.62
CA PRO A 348 -7.17 13.48 -5.65
C PRO A 348 -6.42 14.64 -5.00
N GLU A 349 -6.11 15.68 -5.76
CA GLU A 349 -5.44 16.89 -5.27
C GLU A 349 -6.31 17.79 -4.38
N ASP A 350 -7.62 17.63 -4.44
CA ASP A 350 -8.57 18.38 -3.61
C ASP A 350 -8.82 17.72 -2.23
N ARG A 351 -8.29 16.50 -2.03
CA ARG A 351 -8.50 15.70 -0.82
C ARG A 351 -7.58 16.12 0.32
N PRO A 352 -8.00 15.91 1.58
CA PRO A 352 -7.18 16.24 2.73
C PRO A 352 -5.91 15.37 2.83
N PHE A 353 -5.02 15.76 3.72
CA PHE A 353 -3.76 15.08 3.98
C PHE A 353 -3.96 13.62 4.43
N SER A 354 -3.15 12.74 3.87
CA SER A 354 -2.89 11.38 4.37
C SER A 354 -1.41 11.07 4.20
N VAL A 355 -0.82 10.26 5.09
CA VAL A 355 0.57 9.81 4.96
C VAL A 355 0.77 9.04 3.65
N SER A 356 -0.12 8.10 3.37
CA SER A 356 -0.23 7.48 2.05
C SER A 356 -0.88 8.47 1.10
N LYS A 357 -0.23 8.73 -0.03
CA LYS A 357 -0.78 9.64 -1.03
C LYS A 357 -1.62 8.85 -2.02
N HIS A 358 -2.70 9.46 -2.49
CA HIS A 358 -3.41 8.98 -3.67
C HIS A 358 -2.51 9.19 -4.88
N THR A 359 -1.66 8.23 -5.15
CA THR A 359 -0.71 8.29 -6.28
C THR A 359 -1.17 7.43 -7.45
N GLY A 360 -2.32 6.76 -7.33
CA GLY A 360 -2.68 5.65 -8.23
C GLY A 360 -1.71 4.46 -8.15
N LEU A 361 -0.57 4.66 -7.52
CA LEU A 361 0.49 3.68 -7.29
C LEU A 361 0.76 3.62 -5.79
N LYS A 362 0.33 2.55 -5.12
CA LYS A 362 0.82 2.25 -3.77
C LYS A 362 2.34 2.16 -3.86
N LYS A 363 3.06 2.77 -2.91
CA LYS A 363 4.47 2.42 -2.68
C LYS A 363 4.48 1.00 -2.10
N GLU A 364 4.67 0.04 -2.98
CA GLU A 364 4.84 -1.34 -2.59
C GLU A 364 6.19 -1.49 -1.90
N LYS A 365 6.16 -1.98 -0.67
CA LYS A 365 7.36 -2.29 0.11
C LYS A 365 7.66 -3.77 0.11
N THR A 366 6.61 -4.59 0.03
CA THR A 366 6.69 -6.03 0.08
C THR A 366 5.87 -6.66 -1.03
N VAL A 367 6.46 -7.64 -1.70
CA VAL A 367 5.85 -8.36 -2.81
C VAL A 367 6.03 -9.86 -2.56
N PHE A 368 5.00 -10.63 -2.80
CA PHE A 368 4.98 -12.08 -2.61
C PHE A 368 4.68 -12.79 -3.92
N GLN A 369 5.52 -13.75 -4.31
CA GLN A 369 5.31 -14.55 -5.51
C GLN A 369 4.50 -15.80 -5.20
N THR A 370 3.53 -16.13 -6.07
CA THR A 370 2.66 -17.30 -5.93
C THR A 370 2.20 -17.84 -7.28
N GLY A 371 2.17 -19.17 -7.41
CA GLY A 371 1.54 -19.84 -8.56
C GLY A 371 0.04 -20.11 -8.39
N GLY A 372 -0.50 -19.97 -7.18
CA GLY A 372 -1.86 -20.35 -6.83
C GLY A 372 -2.81 -19.19 -6.57
N GLN A 373 -4.05 -19.56 -6.27
CA GLN A 373 -5.05 -18.65 -5.72
C GLN A 373 -4.74 -18.29 -4.27
N TRP A 374 -5.36 -17.22 -3.77
CA TRP A 374 -5.28 -16.89 -2.35
C TRP A 374 -5.81 -18.04 -1.48
N LYS A 375 -5.07 -18.33 -0.42
CA LYS A 375 -5.47 -19.23 0.66
C LYS A 375 -5.05 -18.62 1.99
N LYS A 376 -5.84 -18.83 3.03
CA LYS A 376 -5.54 -18.34 4.38
C LYS A 376 -4.15 -18.79 4.88
N ALA A 377 -3.75 -20.01 4.54
CA ALA A 377 -2.44 -20.57 4.92
C ALA A 377 -1.24 -19.91 4.21
N THR A 378 -1.48 -19.24 3.08
CA THR A 378 -0.44 -18.55 2.28
C THR A 378 -0.58 -17.03 2.30
N ASP A 379 -1.39 -16.49 3.20
CA ASP A 379 -1.59 -15.06 3.37
C ASP A 379 -0.46 -14.45 4.19
N VAL A 380 0.58 -14.00 3.51
CA VAL A 380 1.76 -13.33 4.11
C VAL A 380 1.58 -11.83 4.31
N ARG A 381 0.43 -11.27 3.94
CA ARG A 381 0.10 -9.83 4.06
C ARG A 381 1.09 -8.89 3.43
N ALA A 382 1.65 -9.29 2.30
CA ALA A 382 2.45 -8.41 1.47
C ALA A 382 1.56 -7.32 0.83
N ASP A 383 2.16 -6.23 0.37
CA ASP A 383 1.44 -5.17 -0.34
C ASP A 383 0.94 -5.63 -1.71
N ALA A 384 1.69 -6.54 -2.35
CA ALA A 384 1.33 -7.10 -3.64
C ALA A 384 1.61 -8.60 -3.72
N SER A 385 0.85 -9.31 -4.57
CA SER A 385 1.11 -10.69 -4.97
C SER A 385 1.51 -10.74 -6.44
N ILE A 386 2.58 -11.46 -6.76
CA ILE A 386 2.97 -11.78 -8.13
C ILE A 386 2.35 -13.11 -8.48
N VAL A 387 1.41 -13.12 -9.42
CA VAL A 387 0.79 -14.34 -9.94
C VAL A 387 1.64 -14.88 -11.09
N TYR A 388 2.14 -16.11 -10.93
CA TYR A 388 3.00 -16.73 -11.93
C TYR A 388 2.22 -17.44 -13.04
N GLY A 389 2.58 -17.18 -14.30
CA GLY A 389 2.02 -17.78 -15.51
C GLY A 389 0.56 -17.39 -15.80
N VAL A 390 0.21 -17.32 -17.10
CA VAL A 390 -1.15 -16.95 -17.55
C VAL A 390 -2.07 -18.14 -17.78
N ASN A 391 -1.52 -19.37 -17.78
CA ASN A 391 -2.32 -20.55 -18.10
C ASN A 391 -3.39 -20.83 -17.05
N ASP A 392 -4.57 -21.25 -17.50
CA ASP A 392 -5.62 -21.68 -16.60
C ASP A 392 -5.19 -22.95 -15.84
N ARG A 393 -5.66 -23.09 -14.62
CA ARG A 393 -5.47 -24.27 -13.79
C ARG A 393 -6.76 -25.11 -13.78
N PRO A 394 -6.74 -26.40 -13.47
CA PRO A 394 -7.96 -27.19 -13.34
C PRO A 394 -8.99 -26.50 -12.42
N GLY A 395 -10.14 -26.18 -12.97
CA GLY A 395 -11.25 -25.54 -12.26
C GLY A 395 -11.08 -24.03 -11.96
N MET A 396 -10.04 -23.36 -12.50
CA MET A 396 -9.81 -21.95 -12.22
C MET A 396 -9.07 -21.23 -13.35
N THR A 397 -9.64 -20.14 -13.85
CA THR A 397 -8.99 -19.29 -14.86
C THR A 397 -7.89 -18.41 -14.25
N PHE A 398 -7.04 -17.85 -15.11
CA PHE A 398 -6.04 -16.88 -14.70
C PHE A 398 -6.67 -15.66 -14.00
N GLU A 399 -7.76 -15.15 -14.56
CA GLU A 399 -8.48 -13.98 -14.02
C GLU A 399 -9.08 -14.28 -12.63
N GLN A 400 -9.59 -15.50 -12.42
CA GLN A 400 -10.06 -15.92 -11.10
C GLN A 400 -8.93 -16.02 -10.08
N ARG A 401 -7.74 -16.51 -10.48
CA ARG A 401 -6.55 -16.50 -9.61
C ARG A 401 -6.17 -15.08 -9.21
N VAL A 402 -6.09 -14.18 -10.17
CA VAL A 402 -5.78 -12.76 -9.95
C VAL A 402 -6.79 -12.12 -9.00
N ASN A 403 -8.09 -12.30 -9.28
CA ASN A 403 -9.15 -11.71 -8.47
C ASN A 403 -9.19 -12.27 -7.05
N SER A 404 -8.85 -13.53 -6.84
CA SER A 404 -8.78 -14.12 -5.49
C SER A 404 -7.82 -13.39 -4.54
N TRP A 405 -6.73 -12.84 -5.07
CA TRP A 405 -5.78 -11.99 -4.34
C TRP A 405 -6.27 -10.55 -4.22
N ARG A 406 -6.81 -10.00 -5.32
CA ARG A 406 -7.31 -8.63 -5.37
C ARG A 406 -8.46 -8.39 -4.40
N ASP A 407 -9.39 -9.35 -4.30
CA ASP A 407 -10.53 -9.32 -3.36
C ASP A 407 -10.10 -9.30 -1.88
N ARG A 408 -8.84 -9.66 -1.61
CA ARG A 408 -8.22 -9.59 -0.27
C ARG A 408 -7.36 -8.34 -0.05
N GLY A 409 -7.42 -7.37 -0.97
CA GLY A 409 -6.72 -6.10 -0.86
C GLY A 409 -5.27 -6.11 -1.37
N TYR A 410 -4.82 -7.23 -1.97
CA TYR A 410 -3.51 -7.26 -2.61
C TYR A 410 -3.54 -6.50 -3.94
N ARG A 411 -2.49 -5.78 -4.24
CA ARG A 411 -2.18 -5.46 -5.63
C ARG A 411 -1.70 -6.73 -6.32
N THR A 412 -2.12 -6.91 -7.56
CA THR A 412 -1.74 -8.10 -8.31
C THR A 412 -0.77 -7.74 -9.42
N HIS A 413 0.36 -8.40 -9.42
CA HIS A 413 1.39 -8.34 -10.44
C HIS A 413 1.44 -9.67 -11.20
N PHE A 414 2.17 -9.70 -12.29
CA PHE A 414 2.36 -10.89 -13.10
C PHE A 414 3.84 -11.19 -13.32
N MET A 415 4.22 -12.45 -13.30
CA MET A 415 5.57 -12.92 -13.63
C MET A 415 5.54 -14.15 -14.53
N THR A 416 6.50 -14.21 -15.42
CA THR A 416 6.88 -15.42 -16.18
C THR A 416 8.34 -15.30 -16.61
N GLY A 417 8.99 -16.41 -16.93
CA GLY A 417 10.34 -16.36 -17.52
C GLY A 417 10.33 -15.84 -18.95
N ILE A 418 11.41 -15.23 -19.40
CA ILE A 418 11.60 -14.86 -20.81
C ILE A 418 12.38 -15.93 -21.56
N ALA A 419 13.17 -16.74 -20.85
CA ALA A 419 13.92 -17.86 -21.42
C ALA A 419 13.23 -19.20 -21.28
N TRP A 420 12.26 -19.31 -20.42
CA TRP A 420 11.51 -20.51 -20.08
C TRP A 420 10.18 -20.12 -19.40
N GLY A 421 9.24 -21.04 -19.30
CA GLY A 421 7.93 -20.78 -18.68
C GLY A 421 6.91 -21.87 -18.99
N GLU A 422 5.64 -21.56 -18.83
CA GLU A 422 4.53 -22.49 -19.13
C GLU A 422 4.15 -22.41 -20.63
N TYR A 423 5.08 -22.74 -21.53
CA TYR A 423 4.98 -22.54 -22.98
C TYR A 423 4.74 -23.81 -23.79
N GLN A 424 4.20 -24.86 -23.14
CA GLN A 424 3.90 -26.15 -23.81
C GLN A 424 3.00 -25.95 -25.03
N ASP A 425 2.01 -25.09 -24.94
CA ASP A 425 1.07 -24.79 -26.02
C ASP A 425 1.76 -24.18 -27.26
N TYR A 426 2.78 -23.36 -27.05
CA TYR A 426 3.63 -22.82 -28.12
C TYR A 426 4.43 -23.92 -28.78
N PHE A 427 5.21 -24.64 -28.01
CA PHE A 427 6.10 -25.68 -28.55
C PHE A 427 5.35 -26.86 -29.18
N LEU A 428 4.17 -27.19 -28.67
CA LEU A 428 3.30 -28.26 -29.23
C LEU A 428 2.41 -27.79 -30.37
N GLY A 429 2.50 -26.52 -30.77
CA GLY A 429 1.73 -25.95 -31.88
C GLY A 429 0.26 -25.73 -31.60
N GLN A 430 -0.14 -25.65 -30.33
CA GLN A 430 -1.52 -25.35 -29.95
C GLN A 430 -1.86 -23.87 -30.11
N TRP A 431 -0.85 -23.02 -30.08
CA TRP A 431 -0.98 -21.57 -30.26
C TRP A 431 -1.34 -21.19 -31.71
N ASP A 432 -0.60 -21.70 -32.68
CA ASP A 432 -0.68 -21.28 -34.10
C ASP A 432 -0.74 -22.44 -35.10
N GLY A 433 -0.82 -23.68 -34.63
CA GLY A 433 -0.82 -24.88 -35.46
C GLY A 433 0.54 -25.35 -35.94
N LYS A 434 1.65 -24.68 -35.56
CA LYS A 434 3.01 -25.00 -35.99
C LYS A 434 3.75 -25.85 -34.97
N LYS A 435 3.90 -27.14 -35.21
CA LYS A 435 4.61 -28.07 -34.32
C LYS A 435 6.15 -27.95 -34.37
N ASN A 436 6.70 -27.08 -35.19
CA ASN A 436 8.15 -26.92 -35.37
C ASN A 436 8.81 -25.95 -34.40
N HIS A 437 8.09 -25.35 -33.49
CA HIS A 437 8.67 -24.43 -32.49
C HIS A 437 9.69 -25.08 -31.56
N LEU A 438 9.71 -26.40 -31.40
CA LEU A 438 10.79 -27.10 -30.67
C LEU A 438 12.18 -26.84 -31.27
N ARG A 439 12.30 -26.50 -32.57
CA ARG A 439 13.56 -26.07 -33.19
C ARG A 439 14.13 -24.77 -32.62
N GLU A 440 13.29 -23.98 -31.94
CA GLU A 440 13.67 -22.74 -31.27
C GLU A 440 14.27 -22.99 -29.86
N GLY A 441 14.33 -24.23 -29.43
CA GLY A 441 15.04 -24.61 -28.23
C GLY A 441 16.56 -24.34 -28.33
N GLN A 442 17.18 -24.06 -27.18
CA GLN A 442 18.63 -23.99 -27.10
C GLN A 442 19.23 -25.39 -27.21
N VAL A 443 20.16 -25.56 -28.12
CA VAL A 443 20.76 -26.85 -28.45
C VAL A 443 22.28 -26.77 -28.29
N THR A 444 22.88 -27.81 -27.70
CA THR A 444 24.32 -27.97 -27.51
C THR A 444 25.04 -28.42 -28.78
N GLN A 445 26.36 -28.42 -28.78
CA GLN A 445 27.18 -28.95 -29.86
C GLN A 445 26.89 -30.44 -30.19
N ALA A 446 26.53 -31.23 -29.18
CA ALA A 446 26.18 -32.65 -29.35
C ALA A 446 24.78 -32.86 -29.97
N GLY A 447 24.03 -31.79 -30.15
CA GLY A 447 22.63 -31.85 -30.64
C GLY A 447 21.59 -32.00 -29.56
N ASP A 448 21.98 -31.99 -28.29
CA ASP A 448 21.05 -32.12 -27.17
C ASP A 448 20.31 -30.81 -26.90
N THR A 449 18.99 -30.92 -26.79
CA THR A 449 18.14 -29.80 -26.33
C THR A 449 18.33 -29.56 -24.84
N ILE A 450 18.48 -28.30 -24.43
CA ILE A 450 18.58 -27.89 -23.02
C ILE A 450 17.17 -27.64 -22.51
N TRP A 451 16.67 -28.57 -21.68
CA TRP A 451 15.33 -28.50 -21.11
C TRP A 451 15.32 -27.78 -19.78
N HIS A 452 14.38 -26.89 -19.58
CA HIS A 452 14.05 -26.32 -18.27
C HIS A 452 13.02 -27.18 -17.53
N GLY A 453 11.99 -27.64 -18.25
CA GLY A 453 10.92 -28.46 -17.71
C GLY A 453 10.35 -29.44 -18.73
N HIS A 454 9.27 -30.13 -18.37
CA HIS A 454 8.65 -31.09 -19.26
C HIS A 454 8.12 -30.40 -20.52
N MET A 455 8.66 -30.80 -21.70
CA MET A 455 8.34 -30.26 -23.01
C MET A 455 8.52 -28.74 -23.17
N VAL A 456 9.35 -28.13 -22.32
CA VAL A 456 9.73 -26.71 -22.41
C VAL A 456 11.25 -26.61 -22.41
N PRO A 457 11.89 -26.38 -23.57
CA PRO A 457 13.30 -26.06 -23.64
C PRO A 457 13.58 -24.61 -23.21
N TYR A 458 14.83 -24.32 -22.82
CA TYR A 458 15.29 -22.93 -22.88
C TYR A 458 15.20 -22.43 -24.32
N ILE A 459 14.65 -21.24 -24.52
CA ILE A 459 14.32 -20.77 -25.84
C ILE A 459 15.40 -19.88 -26.47
N VAL A 460 15.53 -19.96 -27.78
CA VAL A 460 16.12 -18.91 -28.61
C VAL A 460 15.01 -17.92 -28.93
N PRO A 461 15.01 -16.68 -28.40
CA PRO A 461 13.87 -15.77 -28.56
C PRO A 461 13.75 -15.26 -29.98
N SER A 462 13.06 -16.04 -30.79
CA SER A 462 12.70 -15.74 -32.17
C SER A 462 11.65 -14.60 -32.24
N ARG A 463 11.44 -14.05 -33.43
CA ARG A 463 10.36 -13.06 -33.61
C ARG A 463 8.98 -13.67 -33.39
N GLU A 464 8.78 -14.93 -33.73
CA GLU A 464 7.52 -15.64 -33.49
C GLU A 464 7.25 -15.83 -32.00
N PHE A 465 8.27 -16.19 -31.23
CA PHE A 465 8.14 -16.28 -29.76
C PHE A 465 7.87 -14.92 -29.13
N ILE A 466 8.53 -13.86 -29.56
CA ILE A 466 8.27 -12.50 -29.07
C ILE A 466 6.80 -12.11 -29.32
N GLU A 467 6.27 -12.45 -30.51
CA GLU A 467 4.86 -12.16 -30.82
C GLU A 467 3.90 -13.01 -29.97
N TYR A 468 4.21 -14.27 -29.74
CA TYR A 468 3.47 -15.13 -28.80
C TYR A 468 3.42 -14.49 -27.41
N MET A 469 4.54 -14.00 -26.88
CA MET A 469 4.59 -13.34 -25.58
C MET A 469 3.72 -12.09 -25.55
N LYS A 470 3.74 -11.27 -26.60
CA LYS A 470 2.90 -10.07 -26.71
C LYS A 470 1.40 -10.41 -26.72
N GLN A 471 1.00 -11.35 -27.57
CA GLN A 471 -0.42 -11.62 -27.83
C GLN A 471 -1.07 -12.48 -26.75
N LYS A 472 -0.40 -13.52 -26.29
CA LYS A 472 -0.95 -14.44 -25.30
C LYS A 472 -0.73 -13.99 -23.85
N HIS A 473 0.50 -13.56 -23.53
CA HIS A 473 0.84 -13.23 -22.15
C HIS A 473 0.51 -11.77 -21.82
N VAL A 474 1.16 -10.84 -22.50
CA VAL A 474 1.07 -9.41 -22.15
C VAL A 474 -0.35 -8.86 -22.27
N LYS A 475 -1.05 -9.15 -23.37
CA LYS A 475 -2.44 -8.69 -23.56
C LYS A 475 -3.35 -9.22 -22.46
N ARG A 476 -3.34 -10.54 -22.20
CA ARG A 476 -4.20 -11.16 -21.19
C ARG A 476 -3.96 -10.57 -19.80
N VAL A 477 -2.70 -10.33 -19.46
CA VAL A 477 -2.28 -9.73 -18.18
C VAL A 477 -2.83 -8.31 -18.02
N ILE A 478 -2.67 -7.48 -19.03
CA ILE A 478 -3.14 -6.09 -19.03
C ILE A 478 -4.68 -6.04 -19.06
N ASP A 479 -5.33 -6.89 -19.85
CA ASP A 479 -6.80 -6.99 -19.89
C ASP A 479 -7.39 -7.49 -18.56
N ALA A 480 -6.64 -8.26 -17.77
CA ALA A 480 -6.97 -8.60 -16.40
C ALA A 480 -6.72 -7.46 -15.38
N GLY A 481 -6.32 -6.27 -15.85
CA GLY A 481 -6.10 -5.08 -15.02
C GLY A 481 -4.81 -5.11 -14.19
N ILE A 482 -3.78 -5.82 -14.65
CA ILE A 482 -2.46 -5.88 -14.01
C ILE A 482 -1.55 -4.83 -14.63
N ASP A 483 -0.93 -4.00 -13.79
CA ASP A 483 -0.08 -2.87 -14.17
C ASP A 483 1.42 -3.08 -13.87
N ALA A 484 1.82 -4.28 -13.47
CA ALA A 484 3.22 -4.62 -13.19
C ALA A 484 3.56 -6.01 -13.74
N ILE A 485 4.50 -6.05 -14.68
CA ILE A 485 4.90 -7.25 -15.41
C ILE A 485 6.38 -7.54 -15.16
N TYR A 486 6.67 -8.78 -14.80
CA TYR A 486 8.00 -9.29 -14.54
C TYR A 486 8.32 -10.36 -15.58
N MET A 487 9.44 -10.18 -16.31
CA MET A 487 10.01 -11.17 -17.22
C MET A 487 11.34 -11.61 -16.66
N GLU A 488 11.37 -12.82 -16.08
CA GLU A 488 12.54 -13.30 -15.34
C GLU A 488 13.53 -14.08 -16.22
N GLU A 489 14.76 -14.10 -15.76
CA GLU A 489 15.83 -14.97 -16.20
C GLU A 489 16.07 -14.98 -17.71
N PRO A 490 16.61 -13.89 -18.28
CA PRO A 490 17.01 -13.82 -19.69
C PRO A 490 18.29 -14.65 -19.91
N GLU A 491 18.16 -15.97 -19.88
CA GLU A 491 19.25 -16.94 -19.76
C GLU A 491 19.56 -17.65 -21.08
N PHE A 492 20.75 -17.40 -21.62
CA PHE A 492 21.29 -18.20 -22.72
C PHE A 492 22.48 -19.02 -22.25
N TRP A 493 22.38 -20.34 -22.31
CA TRP A 493 23.49 -21.22 -21.90
C TRP A 493 24.70 -21.02 -22.83
N ALA A 494 25.89 -20.83 -22.24
CA ALA A 494 27.12 -20.62 -23.02
C ALA A 494 27.42 -21.79 -23.97
N ARG A 495 27.10 -23.03 -23.55
CA ARG A 495 27.25 -24.26 -24.35
C ARG A 495 26.23 -24.41 -25.48
N ALA A 496 25.16 -23.62 -25.48
CA ALA A 496 24.15 -23.62 -26.55
C ALA A 496 24.55 -22.70 -27.71
N GLY A 497 23.78 -22.73 -28.80
CA GLY A 497 24.02 -21.93 -30.00
C GLY A 497 24.14 -22.76 -31.27
N TYR A 498 23.58 -23.97 -31.26
CA TYR A 498 23.69 -24.91 -32.42
C TYR A 498 22.33 -25.23 -33.04
N SER A 499 21.22 -24.73 -32.48
CA SER A 499 19.88 -24.90 -33.07
C SER A 499 19.73 -24.14 -34.40
N ASP A 500 18.79 -24.60 -35.24
CA ASP A 500 18.52 -23.93 -36.49
C ASP A 500 18.02 -22.50 -36.32
N ALA A 501 17.17 -22.26 -35.31
CA ALA A 501 16.71 -20.92 -34.96
C ALA A 501 17.88 -19.99 -34.59
N PHE A 502 18.89 -20.48 -33.87
CA PHE A 502 20.06 -19.66 -33.54
C PHE A 502 20.89 -19.35 -34.80
N LYS A 503 21.02 -20.29 -35.73
CA LYS A 503 21.76 -20.08 -37.00
C LYS A 503 21.01 -19.08 -37.89
N GLU A 504 19.69 -19.11 -37.92
CA GLU A 504 18.87 -18.13 -38.64
C GLU A 504 19.03 -16.73 -38.04
N GLU A 505 18.99 -16.60 -36.72
CA GLU A 505 19.22 -15.32 -36.00
C GLU A 505 20.65 -14.81 -36.21
N TRP A 506 21.64 -15.71 -36.30
CA TRP A 506 23.03 -15.35 -36.64
C TRP A 506 23.12 -14.73 -38.03
N GLN A 507 22.53 -15.40 -39.02
CA GLN A 507 22.51 -14.90 -40.39
C GLN A 507 21.81 -13.54 -40.47
N ALA A 508 20.71 -13.38 -39.75
CA ALA A 508 19.97 -12.11 -39.69
C ALA A 508 20.76 -10.98 -39.04
N TYR A 509 21.52 -11.29 -37.99
CA TYR A 509 22.25 -10.30 -37.20
C TYR A 509 23.58 -9.89 -37.88
N TYR A 510 24.35 -10.87 -38.37
CA TYR A 510 25.70 -10.64 -38.91
C TYR A 510 25.75 -10.51 -40.43
N GLY A 511 24.76 -11.00 -41.15
CA GLY A 511 24.75 -10.96 -42.62
C GLY A 511 25.66 -12.00 -43.29
N PHE A 512 26.25 -12.93 -42.52
CA PHE A 512 27.10 -13.98 -43.05
C PHE A 512 26.75 -15.34 -42.36
N PRO A 513 27.16 -16.50 -43.01
CA PRO A 513 26.84 -17.84 -42.52
C PRO A 513 27.31 -18.07 -41.10
N TRP A 514 26.52 -18.83 -40.32
CA TRP A 514 26.85 -19.23 -38.99
C TRP A 514 28.20 -19.95 -38.90
N ARG A 515 28.94 -19.66 -37.82
CA ARG A 515 30.22 -20.27 -37.48
C ARG A 515 30.12 -20.93 -36.10
N ALA A 516 30.63 -22.17 -36.01
CA ALA A 516 30.56 -22.90 -34.77
C ALA A 516 31.45 -22.26 -33.69
N GLN A 517 30.87 -21.97 -32.54
CA GLN A 517 31.57 -21.25 -31.46
C GLN A 517 32.80 -21.97 -30.92
N HIS A 518 32.84 -23.32 -30.92
CA HIS A 518 33.94 -24.11 -30.44
C HIS A 518 35.18 -24.09 -31.36
N GLU A 519 35.09 -23.61 -32.60
CA GLU A 519 36.18 -23.64 -33.55
C GLU A 519 37.21 -22.52 -33.31
N SER A 520 36.82 -21.41 -32.72
CA SER A 520 37.75 -20.34 -32.36
C SER A 520 37.24 -19.42 -31.27
N PRO A 521 38.13 -18.72 -30.52
CA PRO A 521 37.75 -17.69 -29.57
C PRO A 521 36.90 -16.55 -30.19
N GLU A 522 37.18 -16.18 -31.45
CA GLU A 522 36.42 -15.19 -32.19
C GLU A 522 34.97 -15.65 -32.41
N ASN A 523 34.77 -16.89 -32.85
CA ASN A 523 33.44 -17.47 -33.03
C ASN A 523 32.67 -17.56 -31.70
N THR A 524 33.36 -17.91 -30.61
CA THR A 524 32.79 -17.90 -29.25
C THR A 524 32.32 -16.48 -28.87
N TYR A 525 33.15 -15.46 -29.12
CA TYR A 525 32.80 -14.07 -28.87
C TYR A 525 31.57 -13.65 -29.65
N LEU A 526 31.54 -13.92 -30.95
CA LEU A 526 30.41 -13.60 -31.81
C LEU A 526 29.11 -14.31 -31.36
N ALA A 527 29.23 -15.60 -31.03
CA ALA A 527 28.10 -16.36 -30.52
C ALA A 527 27.53 -15.74 -29.21
N ASN A 528 28.39 -15.40 -28.26
CA ASN A 528 27.98 -14.81 -26.99
C ASN A 528 27.39 -13.40 -27.17
N LYS A 529 27.96 -12.61 -28.10
CA LYS A 529 27.41 -11.30 -28.47
C LYS A 529 26.01 -11.43 -29.05
N LEU A 530 25.75 -12.41 -29.92
CA LEU A 530 24.41 -12.68 -30.43
C LEU A 530 23.46 -13.13 -29.33
N LYS A 531 23.85 -14.09 -28.47
CA LYS A 531 23.05 -14.57 -27.32
C LYS A 531 22.59 -13.42 -26.43
N TYR A 532 23.53 -12.53 -26.14
CA TYR A 532 23.29 -11.32 -25.39
C TYR A 532 22.25 -10.40 -26.07
N HIS A 533 22.43 -10.18 -27.38
CA HIS A 533 21.52 -9.33 -28.17
C HIS A 533 20.10 -9.90 -28.25
N LEU A 534 19.93 -11.21 -28.33
CA LEU A 534 18.63 -11.84 -28.50
C LEU A 534 17.70 -11.57 -27.31
N TYR A 535 18.16 -11.71 -26.08
CA TYR A 535 17.34 -11.40 -24.90
C TYR A 535 17.19 -9.91 -24.64
N TYR A 536 18.20 -9.10 -24.99
CA TYR A 536 18.06 -7.64 -24.98
C TYR A 536 16.91 -7.21 -25.90
N ARG A 537 16.90 -7.70 -27.12
CA ARG A 537 15.82 -7.43 -28.10
C ARG A 537 14.46 -7.94 -27.61
N ALA A 538 14.39 -9.15 -27.09
CA ALA A 538 13.15 -9.72 -26.63
C ALA A 538 12.51 -8.89 -25.50
N LEU A 539 13.30 -8.50 -24.50
CA LEU A 539 12.82 -7.66 -23.39
C LEU A 539 12.42 -6.26 -23.87
N ASP A 540 13.20 -5.65 -24.75
CA ASP A 540 12.87 -4.34 -25.30
C ASP A 540 11.53 -4.36 -26.06
N GLU A 541 11.35 -5.32 -26.96
CA GLU A 541 10.13 -5.42 -27.76
C GLU A 541 8.89 -5.77 -26.92
N VAL A 542 9.00 -6.74 -25.99
CA VAL A 542 7.87 -7.17 -25.15
C VAL A 542 7.46 -6.06 -24.19
N PHE A 543 8.40 -5.40 -23.54
CA PHE A 543 8.09 -4.34 -22.57
C PHE A 543 7.64 -3.03 -23.24
N THR A 544 8.21 -2.68 -24.39
CA THR A 544 7.72 -1.55 -25.18
C THR A 544 6.28 -1.76 -25.63
N PHE A 545 5.95 -2.99 -26.06
CA PHE A 545 4.58 -3.36 -26.38
C PHE A 545 3.67 -3.30 -25.14
N ALA A 546 4.11 -3.83 -24.00
CA ALA A 546 3.34 -3.80 -22.74
C ALA A 546 2.98 -2.38 -22.33
N LYS A 547 3.95 -1.46 -22.35
CA LYS A 547 3.70 -0.05 -22.05
C LYS A 547 2.77 0.62 -23.08
N ALA A 548 2.92 0.33 -24.36
CA ALA A 548 2.05 0.89 -25.40
C ALA A 548 0.61 0.36 -25.29
N TYR A 549 0.46 -0.95 -25.13
CA TYR A 549 -0.86 -1.58 -24.95
C TYR A 549 -1.54 -1.14 -23.65
N GLY A 550 -0.79 -1.03 -22.55
CA GLY A 550 -1.29 -0.49 -21.28
C GLY A 550 -1.84 0.93 -21.44
N ARG A 551 -1.08 1.83 -22.08
CA ARG A 551 -1.56 3.20 -22.36
C ARG A 551 -2.85 3.22 -23.17
N SER A 552 -3.02 2.31 -24.14
CA SER A 552 -4.27 2.20 -24.91
C SER A 552 -5.49 1.78 -24.04
N LYS A 553 -5.21 1.19 -22.89
CA LYS A 553 -6.22 0.80 -21.86
C LYS A 553 -6.30 1.80 -20.69
N GLY A 554 -5.62 2.94 -20.77
CA GLY A 554 -5.56 3.93 -19.69
C GLY A 554 -4.70 3.51 -18.49
N MET A 555 -3.77 2.57 -18.67
CA MET A 555 -2.90 2.01 -17.63
C MET A 555 -1.44 2.42 -17.84
N ASP A 556 -0.75 2.75 -16.75
CA ASP A 556 0.71 2.93 -16.74
C ASP A 556 1.38 1.63 -16.29
N VAL A 557 1.83 0.84 -17.26
CA VAL A 557 2.41 -0.49 -17.01
C VAL A 557 3.89 -0.36 -16.65
N ARG A 558 4.25 -0.96 -15.52
CA ARG A 558 5.61 -1.07 -15.01
C ARG A 558 6.22 -2.42 -15.41
N CYS A 559 7.47 -2.39 -15.85
CA CYS A 559 8.17 -3.54 -16.38
C CYS A 559 9.44 -3.82 -15.56
N TYR A 560 9.61 -5.07 -15.11
CA TYR A 560 10.69 -5.48 -14.22
C TYR A 560 11.41 -6.72 -14.75
N VAL A 561 12.71 -6.80 -14.51
CA VAL A 561 13.53 -7.96 -14.83
C VAL A 561 14.06 -8.60 -13.55
N PRO A 562 13.49 -9.72 -13.09
CA PRO A 562 14.14 -10.59 -12.12
C PRO A 562 15.33 -11.31 -12.78
N THR A 563 16.48 -11.25 -12.14
CA THR A 563 17.71 -11.80 -12.70
C THR A 563 18.67 -12.22 -11.59
N HIS A 564 19.58 -13.13 -11.89
CA HIS A 564 20.61 -13.56 -10.97
C HIS A 564 21.81 -12.63 -11.01
N SER A 565 22.66 -12.71 -9.97
CA SER A 565 23.89 -11.94 -9.95
C SER A 565 24.86 -12.38 -11.07
N LEU A 566 25.72 -11.47 -11.50
CA LEU A 566 26.80 -11.78 -12.46
C LEU A 566 27.70 -12.91 -12.00
N VAL A 567 27.86 -13.06 -10.68
CA VAL A 567 28.65 -14.15 -10.07
C VAL A 567 27.96 -15.49 -10.31
N ASN A 568 26.63 -15.57 -10.11
CA ASN A 568 25.86 -16.78 -10.37
C ASN A 568 25.90 -17.16 -11.86
N TYR A 569 25.66 -16.21 -12.75
CA TYR A 569 25.66 -16.46 -14.18
C TYR A 569 27.04 -16.89 -14.69
N ALA A 570 28.11 -16.29 -14.18
CA ALA A 570 29.47 -16.76 -14.49
C ALA A 570 29.72 -18.20 -14.02
N SER A 571 29.27 -18.53 -12.81
CA SER A 571 29.40 -19.88 -12.25
C SER A 571 28.60 -20.92 -13.05
N TRP A 572 27.41 -20.57 -13.50
CA TRP A 572 26.55 -21.48 -14.29
C TRP A 572 26.86 -21.48 -15.78
N GLN A 573 27.79 -20.66 -16.22
CA GLN A 573 28.09 -20.47 -17.64
C GLN A 573 26.87 -20.03 -18.47
N ILE A 574 26.16 -19.04 -17.98
CA ILE A 574 25.04 -18.41 -18.66
C ILE A 574 25.47 -17.06 -19.23
N VAL A 575 25.06 -16.80 -20.46
CA VAL A 575 25.19 -15.51 -21.14
C VAL A 575 23.88 -14.76 -20.95
N SER A 576 23.94 -13.62 -20.30
CA SER A 576 22.76 -12.78 -20.02
C SER A 576 23.09 -11.31 -20.20
N PRO A 577 22.11 -10.47 -20.67
CA PRO A 577 22.34 -9.07 -21.00
C PRO A 577 22.31 -8.10 -19.80
N GLU A 578 22.53 -8.56 -18.56
CA GLU A 578 22.34 -7.73 -17.35
C GLU A 578 23.00 -6.36 -17.43
N ALA A 579 24.25 -6.32 -17.85
CA ALA A 579 25.00 -5.05 -17.91
C ALA A 579 24.37 -4.02 -18.86
N SER A 580 23.69 -4.45 -19.93
CA SER A 580 22.98 -3.54 -20.86
C SER A 580 21.49 -3.41 -20.57
N LEU A 581 20.89 -4.30 -19.81
CA LEU A 581 19.49 -4.14 -19.42
C LEU A 581 19.26 -2.80 -18.70
N ALA A 582 20.26 -2.32 -17.97
CA ALA A 582 20.21 -1.00 -17.34
C ALA A 582 20.02 0.15 -18.32
N SER A 583 20.34 -0.02 -19.62
CA SER A 583 20.14 0.98 -20.67
C SER A 583 18.75 0.93 -21.32
N LEU A 584 17.95 -0.13 -21.10
CA LEU A 584 16.61 -0.25 -21.66
C LEU A 584 15.65 0.77 -21.02
N SER A 585 15.14 1.70 -21.81
CA SER A 585 14.22 2.74 -21.33
C SER A 585 12.85 2.19 -20.89
N CYS A 586 12.48 1.02 -21.40
CA CYS A 586 11.23 0.33 -21.06
C CYS A 586 11.27 -0.40 -19.70
N VAL A 587 12.44 -0.60 -19.09
CA VAL A 587 12.60 -1.27 -17.80
C VAL A 587 12.53 -0.27 -16.65
N ASP A 588 11.65 -0.51 -15.69
CA ASP A 588 11.44 0.36 -14.51
C ASP A 588 12.27 -0.08 -13.30
N GLY A 589 12.66 -1.36 -13.25
CA GLY A 589 13.47 -1.89 -12.15
C GLY A 589 13.88 -3.34 -12.34
N TYR A 590 14.69 -3.82 -11.38
CA TYR A 590 15.27 -5.16 -11.37
C TYR A 590 14.98 -5.85 -10.06
N ILE A 591 14.94 -7.18 -10.07
CA ILE A 591 14.95 -8.01 -8.86
C ILE A 591 16.24 -8.82 -8.88
N ALA A 592 17.07 -8.62 -7.86
CA ALA A 592 18.27 -9.44 -7.68
C ALA A 592 17.91 -10.73 -6.94
N GLN A 593 18.19 -11.86 -7.55
CA GLN A 593 18.10 -13.20 -6.96
C GLN A 593 19.49 -13.69 -6.57
N VAL A 594 19.63 -14.24 -5.37
CA VAL A 594 20.88 -14.79 -4.86
C VAL A 594 20.72 -16.29 -4.67
N TRP A 595 21.48 -17.05 -5.45
CA TRP A 595 21.40 -18.52 -5.48
C TRP A 595 22.71 -19.22 -5.13
N THR A 596 23.75 -18.51 -4.69
CA THR A 596 24.97 -19.16 -4.25
C THR A 596 24.75 -19.93 -2.95
N GLY A 597 25.23 -21.16 -2.86
CA GLY A 597 25.14 -21.99 -1.67
C GLY A 597 25.69 -21.30 -0.43
N THR A 598 26.77 -20.52 -0.59
CA THR A 598 27.41 -19.77 0.51
C THR A 598 26.58 -18.62 1.07
N SER A 599 25.60 -18.11 0.32
CA SER A 599 24.68 -17.08 0.81
C SER A 599 23.36 -17.63 1.36
N ARG A 600 23.05 -18.90 1.07
CA ARG A 600 21.80 -19.56 1.44
C ARG A 600 21.98 -20.65 2.49
N GLU A 601 23.04 -21.42 2.39
CA GLU A 601 23.28 -22.60 3.21
C GLU A 601 24.71 -22.59 3.77
N ALA A 602 24.90 -23.22 4.91
CA ALA A 602 26.23 -23.52 5.41
C ALA A 602 26.94 -24.48 4.43
N THR A 603 28.14 -24.13 4.03
CA THR A 603 28.93 -24.93 3.09
C THR A 603 30.15 -25.52 3.75
N PHE A 604 30.55 -26.71 3.29
CA PHE A 604 31.79 -27.35 3.71
C PHE A 604 32.92 -26.90 2.78
N TYR A 605 33.89 -26.18 3.32
CA TYR A 605 35.03 -25.66 2.56
C TYR A 605 36.33 -25.90 3.34
N ASN A 606 37.32 -26.49 2.72
CA ASN A 606 38.60 -26.82 3.33
C ASN A 606 38.54 -27.57 4.66
N GLY A 607 37.61 -28.54 4.79
CA GLY A 607 37.47 -29.33 6.02
C GLY A 607 36.66 -28.66 7.14
N GLU A 608 36.13 -27.45 6.91
CA GLU A 608 35.35 -26.71 7.88
C GLU A 608 33.95 -26.39 7.35
N VAL A 609 32.96 -26.45 8.22
CA VAL A 609 31.63 -25.92 7.92
C VAL A 609 31.71 -24.43 8.06
N ARG A 610 31.47 -23.70 6.94
CA ARG A 610 31.32 -22.24 6.94
C ARG A 610 29.84 -21.90 6.88
N GLU A 611 29.42 -21.13 7.84
CA GLU A 611 28.08 -20.59 7.85
C GLU A 611 27.88 -19.57 6.69
N ARG A 612 26.63 -19.18 6.47
CA ARG A 612 26.26 -18.13 5.52
C ARG A 612 27.13 -16.90 5.71
N VAL A 613 27.75 -16.42 4.64
CA VAL A 613 28.66 -15.29 4.68
C VAL A 613 27.94 -14.07 4.17
N PHE A 614 27.74 -13.11 5.04
CA PHE A 614 27.10 -11.84 4.70
C PHE A 614 27.82 -11.11 3.55
N GLU A 615 29.13 -11.26 3.47
CA GLU A 615 29.99 -10.69 2.44
C GLU A 615 29.65 -11.21 1.04
N ASN A 616 29.26 -12.47 0.89
CA ASN A 616 28.83 -13.00 -0.41
C ASN A 616 27.52 -12.38 -0.87
N ALA A 617 26.53 -12.26 0.02
CA ALA A 617 25.30 -11.58 -0.29
C ALA A 617 25.56 -10.10 -0.64
N PHE A 618 26.49 -9.45 0.06
CA PHE A 618 26.89 -8.07 -0.23
C PHE A 618 27.53 -7.94 -1.62
N LEU A 619 28.42 -8.85 -2.02
CA LEU A 619 29.02 -8.86 -3.36
C LEU A 619 27.96 -9.03 -4.46
N GLU A 620 27.03 -9.95 -4.26
CA GLU A 620 25.99 -10.23 -5.25
C GLU A 620 25.00 -9.06 -5.37
N TYR A 621 24.41 -8.63 -4.27
CA TYR A 621 23.47 -7.51 -4.28
C TYR A 621 24.14 -6.16 -4.59
N GLY A 622 25.35 -5.95 -4.09
CA GLY A 622 26.12 -4.72 -4.31
C GLY A 622 26.48 -4.51 -5.77
N SER A 623 26.88 -5.57 -6.47
CA SER A 623 27.17 -5.51 -7.92
C SER A 623 25.91 -5.12 -8.71
N MET A 624 24.75 -5.71 -8.40
CA MET A 624 23.48 -5.40 -9.03
C MET A 624 23.01 -3.97 -8.74
N CYS A 625 23.15 -3.52 -7.50
CA CYS A 625 22.87 -2.12 -7.14
C CYS A 625 23.75 -1.14 -7.90
N SER A 626 25.03 -1.47 -8.08
CA SER A 626 25.99 -0.63 -8.80
C SER A 626 25.65 -0.48 -10.28
N MET A 627 25.09 -1.52 -10.90
CA MET A 627 24.63 -1.46 -12.30
C MET A 627 23.40 -0.58 -12.48
N THR A 628 22.50 -0.54 -11.51
CA THR A 628 21.21 0.16 -11.62
C THR A 628 21.26 1.59 -11.11
N ALA A 629 22.14 1.89 -10.15
CA ALA A 629 22.25 3.21 -9.52
C ALA A 629 22.46 4.37 -10.53
N PRO A 630 23.35 4.25 -11.54
CA PRO A 630 23.57 5.34 -12.50
C PRO A 630 22.34 5.70 -13.33
N THR A 631 21.42 4.77 -13.50
CA THR A 631 20.20 4.96 -14.32
C THR A 631 18.98 5.36 -13.48
N GLY A 632 19.12 5.44 -12.15
CA GLY A 632 18.02 5.74 -11.23
C GLY A 632 16.92 4.66 -11.17
N ARG A 633 17.16 3.47 -11.72
CA ARG A 633 16.20 2.37 -11.72
C ARG A 633 16.16 1.69 -10.36
N LYS A 634 14.98 1.16 -10.03
CA LYS A 634 14.76 0.49 -8.75
C LYS A 634 15.42 -0.90 -8.75
N MET A 635 16.00 -1.25 -7.61
CA MET A 635 16.46 -2.60 -7.30
C MET A 635 15.64 -3.17 -6.15
N PHE A 636 15.12 -4.37 -6.34
CA PHE A 636 14.46 -5.16 -5.31
C PHE A 636 15.32 -6.39 -5.01
N PHE A 637 15.18 -6.92 -3.80
CA PHE A 637 15.89 -8.13 -3.40
C PHE A 637 14.89 -9.25 -3.18
N LEU A 638 15.14 -10.39 -3.83
CA LEU A 638 14.37 -11.59 -3.58
C LEU A 638 14.99 -12.34 -2.39
N THR A 639 14.17 -12.55 -1.38
CA THR A 639 14.49 -13.46 -0.28
C THR A 639 13.61 -14.69 -0.43
N ASP A 640 14.19 -15.87 -0.29
CA ASP A 640 13.46 -17.14 -0.31
C ASP A 640 13.34 -17.72 1.10
N PRO A 641 12.27 -17.39 1.84
CA PRO A 641 12.10 -17.86 3.21
C PRO A 641 11.68 -19.34 3.30
N ILE A 642 11.27 -19.95 2.19
CA ILE A 642 10.71 -21.31 2.19
C ILE A 642 11.79 -22.38 2.30
N GLU A 643 13.00 -22.09 1.85
CA GLU A 643 14.10 -23.05 1.87
C GLU A 643 14.78 -23.18 3.23
N ASP A 644 14.51 -22.26 4.14
CA ASP A 644 15.01 -22.33 5.51
C ASP A 644 13.96 -22.96 6.44
N ARG A 645 13.84 -24.29 6.38
CA ARG A 645 12.89 -25.05 7.21
C ARG A 645 13.21 -25.05 8.70
N GLN A 646 14.33 -24.44 9.12
CA GLN A 646 14.75 -24.37 10.53
C GLN A 646 14.44 -23.01 11.18
N LYS A 647 13.89 -22.08 10.46
CA LYS A 647 13.36 -20.81 10.95
C LYS A 647 11.87 -20.73 10.72
#